data_5693c203133ff51e6083506e30e431ee
#
_entry.id   5693c203133ff51e6083506e30e431ee
#
_cell.length_a   1.000
_cell.length_b   1.000
_cell.length_c   1.000
_cell.angle_alpha   90.00
_cell.angle_beta   90.00
_cell.angle_gamma   90.00
#
_symmetry.space_group_name_H-M   'P 1'
#
loop_
_entity.id
_entity.type
_entity.pdbx_description
1 polymer ?
#
loop_
_entity_poly.entity_id
_entity_poly.type
_entity_poly.pdbx_seq_one_letter_code
_entity_poly.pdbx_strand_id
1 'polypeptide(L)'
;MLPIIILLPLILGTFLVLWLQKISRGATALGAIGVSLTSFILLLTQAKDVFQGQVISEHWSWLPQFGIDLSFRLDALGLIFSLLITGIGTLIYIYAYYYLNHKNSLSKLYFLLMLFMAAMLGISLSNNLLILLVFWEMTSISSFLLVGYWSNYEAAQRGSRMALTITGMGGLAMLGGFILLGQITGTYQIDQILNMTAQIQSSHLFVPALLLILLGAFTKSAQFPFHFWLPNAMAAPTPVSAYLHSATMVKAGIFLLARLMPIFVGSALYHNLVTFIGLFTLCMAAFFAIFKEDLKGLLAYSTISHLGLIVCLLGIGSPLAVAAAIFHIINHATFKAALFMIAGIIDHETGTRDLRKLSGVWQLLPFTATLTMITAASMAGVPLTNGFLSKEMFFTELLANLSGGIGVFAAIIATLAGLFAVAYSVRLVHGVFFDGDLGKAIPNKDAHEPPIGMRAPAILLATLCIAVGLLPALLVGDIVNAGARASTNLPAFEGVHLAIWHGFNVPLLMSAIALIGGIIFYFSLAKNSRIRDIDLDPILGKLQGKVLFDLFLKHLLLNSRKLKRATETGSLQNYLLWILIFAVALVSMPLIGQGIYAGTRELTHAPLVAIVLWLLLFSACWMMLWFHHERIKAVLISGAIGLVVTMVFVTMSAPDLALTQITVDVVTTVLLLMSLSLLPQLTPYESSRTRRWRDAVIAIIGGLGIGWITWMILTRDHNSISWFFVQQSLPLGGGSNIVNVILVDFRGFDTFGEITVLGIAAIGTLCLMDGMRAHGTTITQGLTYRFNPSPLMFRMTASWVLPIALVVSLYIFLRGHNLPGGGFIAGLITSMALVIQYIALGQDHTEQLLRAKSGRLYEIWIGTGLTIAGLTGVAAWFWGRPFLTSAHIYVEPIILGKMHLPSAAAFDVGVYVTVVGATMLMISVLGDSRNSSITGPVPKE
;
A
#
# COMPACT_ATOMS: atom_id res chain seq x y z
N MET A 1 23.31 -10.15 -3.44
CA MET A 1 22.67 -11.41 -3.87
C MET A 1 21.21 -11.48 -3.41
N LEU A 2 20.92 -11.25 -2.12
CA LEU A 2 19.56 -11.36 -1.56
C LEU A 2 18.52 -10.46 -2.23
N PRO A 3 18.79 -9.17 -2.51
CA PRO A 3 17.84 -8.34 -3.26
C PRO A 3 17.58 -8.86 -4.67
N ILE A 4 18.58 -9.45 -5.33
CA ILE A 4 18.40 -10.01 -6.67
C ILE A 4 17.34 -11.13 -6.65
N ILE A 5 17.32 -11.97 -5.63
CA ILE A 5 16.32 -13.04 -5.47
C ILE A 5 14.90 -12.48 -5.38
N ILE A 6 14.72 -11.31 -4.74
CA ILE A 6 13.42 -10.60 -4.66
C ILE A 6 13.12 -9.87 -5.98
N LEU A 7 14.12 -9.22 -6.57
CA LEU A 7 13.96 -8.42 -7.78
C LEU A 7 13.73 -9.28 -9.04
N LEU A 8 14.22 -10.52 -9.06
CA LEU A 8 13.98 -11.45 -10.17
C LEU A 8 12.48 -11.64 -10.44
N PRO A 9 11.63 -12.12 -9.51
CA PRO A 9 10.20 -12.21 -9.76
C PRO A 9 9.52 -10.83 -9.82
N LEU A 10 9.98 -9.82 -9.04
CA LEU A 10 9.34 -8.50 -8.97
C LEU A 10 9.48 -7.72 -10.27
N ILE A 11 10.67 -7.63 -10.81
CA ILE A 11 10.96 -6.82 -12.00
C ILE A 11 11.04 -7.70 -13.24
N LEU A 12 12.02 -8.61 -13.28
CA LEU A 12 12.24 -9.43 -14.47
C LEU A 12 11.03 -10.33 -14.77
N GLY A 13 10.46 -10.99 -13.76
CA GLY A 13 9.32 -11.89 -13.92
C GLY A 13 8.08 -11.18 -14.41
N THR A 14 7.74 -10.04 -13.81
CA THR A 14 6.56 -9.25 -14.19
C THR A 14 6.69 -8.66 -15.60
N PHE A 15 7.82 -8.05 -15.94
CA PHE A 15 8.06 -7.51 -17.29
C PHE A 15 8.15 -8.60 -18.36
N LEU A 16 8.86 -9.69 -18.06
CA LEU A 16 9.03 -10.80 -19.00
C LEU A 16 7.70 -11.45 -19.36
N VAL A 17 6.83 -11.68 -18.38
CA VAL A 17 5.47 -12.23 -18.61
C VAL A 17 4.64 -11.31 -19.50
N LEU A 18 4.68 -10.00 -19.28
CA LEU A 18 3.96 -9.02 -20.09
C LEU A 18 4.54 -8.89 -21.51
N TRP A 19 5.83 -9.09 -21.67
CA TRP A 19 6.48 -9.03 -22.98
C TRP A 19 6.26 -10.33 -23.77
N LEU A 20 6.45 -11.50 -23.15
CA LEU A 20 6.32 -12.80 -23.81
C LEU A 20 4.88 -13.16 -24.19
N GLN A 21 3.86 -12.56 -23.57
CA GLN A 21 2.47 -12.76 -23.98
C GLN A 21 2.21 -12.32 -25.44
N LYS A 22 3.02 -11.40 -25.98
CA LYS A 22 2.94 -10.95 -27.37
C LYS A 22 3.47 -12.00 -28.34
N ILE A 23 4.28 -12.95 -27.87
CA ILE A 23 4.88 -14.02 -28.69
C ILE A 23 3.97 -15.24 -28.67
N SER A 24 3.76 -15.86 -27.51
CA SER A 24 2.87 -17.00 -27.34
C SER A 24 2.54 -17.27 -25.87
N ARG A 25 1.45 -18.04 -25.64
CA ARG A 25 1.06 -18.52 -24.31
C ARG A 25 2.14 -19.45 -23.69
N GLY A 26 2.76 -20.30 -24.52
CA GLY A 26 3.83 -21.21 -24.09
C GLY A 26 5.09 -20.45 -23.68
N ALA A 27 5.49 -19.42 -24.46
CA ALA A 27 6.63 -18.57 -24.12
C ALA A 27 6.40 -17.84 -22.77
N THR A 28 5.18 -17.33 -22.53
CA THR A 28 4.80 -16.72 -21.25
C THR A 28 4.95 -17.69 -20.09
N ALA A 29 4.53 -18.95 -20.28
CA ALA A 29 4.65 -19.98 -19.25
C ALA A 29 6.12 -20.34 -18.99
N LEU A 30 6.91 -20.56 -20.03
CA LEU A 30 8.34 -20.87 -19.90
C LEU A 30 9.12 -19.72 -19.24
N GLY A 31 8.80 -18.47 -19.55
CA GLY A 31 9.39 -17.31 -18.90
C GLY A 31 9.11 -17.28 -17.40
N ALA A 32 7.86 -17.46 -17.00
CA ALA A 32 7.47 -17.49 -15.59
C ALA A 32 8.10 -18.66 -14.82
N ILE A 33 8.07 -19.86 -15.40
CA ILE A 33 8.71 -21.06 -14.83
C ILE A 33 10.22 -20.82 -14.71
N GLY A 34 10.87 -20.25 -15.73
CA GLY A 34 12.30 -19.98 -15.75
C GLY A 34 12.72 -19.02 -14.63
N VAL A 35 12.00 -17.91 -14.45
CA VAL A 35 12.31 -16.94 -13.37
C VAL A 35 12.15 -17.57 -11.99
N SER A 36 11.04 -18.29 -11.74
CA SER A 36 10.80 -18.96 -10.46
C SER A 36 11.85 -20.05 -10.17
N LEU A 37 12.18 -20.87 -11.17
CA LEU A 37 13.19 -21.92 -11.06
C LEU A 37 14.60 -21.35 -10.83
N THR A 38 14.93 -20.23 -11.49
CA THR A 38 16.22 -19.54 -11.27
C THR A 38 16.32 -19.03 -9.83
N SER A 39 15.25 -18.42 -9.30
CA SER A 39 15.23 -18.00 -7.89
C SER A 39 15.38 -19.19 -6.94
N PHE A 40 14.75 -20.33 -7.23
CA PHE A 40 14.89 -21.56 -6.46
C PHE A 40 16.31 -22.12 -6.48
N ILE A 41 16.94 -22.18 -7.66
CA ILE A 41 18.32 -22.66 -7.82
C ILE A 41 19.31 -21.76 -7.08
N LEU A 42 19.15 -20.43 -7.19
CA LEU A 42 20.00 -19.48 -6.46
C LEU A 42 19.91 -19.67 -4.94
N LEU A 43 18.72 -19.97 -4.40
CA LEU A 43 18.56 -20.30 -2.99
C LEU A 43 19.21 -21.63 -2.63
N LEU A 44 19.11 -22.65 -3.50
CA LEU A 44 19.74 -23.96 -3.29
C LEU A 44 21.28 -23.86 -3.25
N THR A 45 21.89 -22.96 -4.00
CA THR A 45 23.36 -22.79 -3.93
C THR A 45 23.84 -22.34 -2.56
N GLN A 46 22.99 -21.66 -1.78
CA GLN A 46 23.31 -21.19 -0.43
C GLN A 46 22.89 -22.20 0.67
N ALA A 47 22.15 -23.26 0.29
CA ALA A 47 21.51 -24.13 1.28
C ALA A 47 22.52 -24.84 2.18
N LYS A 48 23.65 -25.30 1.64
CA LYS A 48 24.69 -26.01 2.40
C LYS A 48 25.23 -25.14 3.54
N ASP A 49 25.65 -23.92 3.21
CA ASP A 49 26.29 -23.01 4.15
C ASP A 49 25.32 -22.51 5.21
N VAL A 50 24.10 -22.19 4.80
CA VAL A 50 23.05 -21.68 5.70
C VAL A 50 22.54 -22.78 6.66
N PHE A 51 22.37 -24.02 6.21
CA PHE A 51 22.00 -25.12 7.10
C PHE A 51 23.12 -25.55 8.04
N GLN A 52 24.37 -25.25 7.73
CA GLN A 52 25.51 -25.38 8.64
C GLN A 52 25.62 -24.25 9.67
N GLY A 53 24.72 -23.27 9.62
CA GLY A 53 24.60 -22.17 10.61
C GLY A 53 25.17 -20.84 10.15
N GLN A 54 25.61 -20.69 8.90
CA GLN A 54 26.01 -19.40 8.37
C GLN A 54 24.79 -18.52 8.13
N VAL A 55 24.90 -17.24 8.47
CA VAL A 55 23.88 -16.23 8.20
C VAL A 55 24.43 -15.24 7.18
N ILE A 56 23.74 -15.11 6.05
CA ILE A 56 24.10 -14.16 5.01
C ILE A 56 23.24 -12.91 5.23
N SER A 57 23.88 -11.77 5.43
CA SER A 57 23.20 -10.47 5.59
C SER A 57 23.73 -9.43 4.63
N GLU A 58 22.84 -8.62 4.08
CA GLU A 58 23.15 -7.52 3.19
C GLU A 58 22.34 -6.28 3.64
N HIS A 59 23.01 -5.13 3.69
CA HIS A 59 22.44 -3.91 4.24
C HIS A 59 22.73 -2.71 3.33
N TRP A 60 21.71 -1.90 3.06
CA TRP A 60 21.78 -0.60 2.38
C TRP A 60 20.99 0.42 3.18
N SER A 61 21.62 1.54 3.50
CA SER A 61 20.96 2.66 4.15
C SER A 61 20.04 3.35 3.15
N TRP A 62 18.76 3.50 3.48
CA TRP A 62 17.77 4.17 2.64
C TRP A 62 17.21 5.43 3.30
N LEU A 63 16.58 5.30 4.46
CA LEU A 63 16.02 6.41 5.23
C LEU A 63 16.47 6.30 6.70
N PRO A 64 17.76 6.56 6.99
CA PRO A 64 18.34 6.33 8.32
C PRO A 64 17.68 7.18 9.40
N GLN A 65 17.14 8.36 9.05
CA GLN A 65 16.43 9.24 9.99
C GLN A 65 15.19 8.60 10.60
N PHE A 66 14.57 7.63 9.90
CA PHE A 66 13.40 6.87 10.34
C PHE A 66 13.72 5.44 10.74
N GLY A 67 15.00 5.05 10.72
CA GLY A 67 15.42 3.66 10.96
C GLY A 67 14.95 2.67 9.87
N ILE A 68 14.67 3.18 8.65
CA ILE A 68 14.21 2.36 7.52
C ILE A 68 15.39 2.09 6.61
N ASP A 69 16.00 0.92 6.78
CA ASP A 69 17.11 0.46 5.96
C ASP A 69 16.72 -0.78 5.17
N LEU A 70 17.16 -0.85 3.91
CA LEU A 70 17.03 -2.04 3.08
C LEU A 70 18.00 -3.12 3.58
N SER A 71 17.59 -3.83 4.62
CA SER A 71 18.37 -4.87 5.28
C SER A 71 17.72 -6.23 5.04
N PHE A 72 18.50 -7.16 4.51
CA PHE A 72 18.08 -8.52 4.18
C PHE A 72 18.97 -9.53 4.87
N ARG A 73 18.36 -10.63 5.33
CA ARG A 73 19.01 -11.72 6.05
C ARG A 73 18.51 -13.07 5.57
N LEU A 74 19.42 -13.96 5.23
CA LEU A 74 19.14 -15.34 4.90
C LEU A 74 19.77 -16.24 5.98
N ASP A 75 18.93 -16.76 6.84
CA ASP A 75 19.22 -17.81 7.80
C ASP A 75 18.40 -19.06 7.48
N ALA A 76 18.53 -20.12 8.26
CA ALA A 76 17.84 -21.38 7.99
C ALA A 76 16.32 -21.25 7.94
N LEU A 77 15.71 -20.43 8.81
CA LEU A 77 14.25 -20.17 8.77
C LEU A 77 13.86 -19.44 7.49
N GLY A 78 14.53 -18.35 7.14
CA GLY A 78 14.30 -17.60 5.90
C GLY A 78 14.50 -18.47 4.66
N LEU A 79 15.52 -19.32 4.65
CA LEU A 79 15.80 -20.23 3.54
C LEU A 79 14.71 -21.29 3.36
N ILE A 80 14.23 -21.93 4.44
CA ILE A 80 13.14 -22.93 4.40
C ILE A 80 11.91 -22.31 3.73
N PHE A 81 11.48 -21.13 4.21
CA PHE A 81 10.32 -20.47 3.64
C PHE A 81 10.56 -20.04 2.18
N SER A 82 11.72 -19.49 1.86
CA SER A 82 12.04 -19.07 0.49
C SER A 82 12.09 -20.24 -0.50
N LEU A 83 12.60 -21.40 -0.08
CA LEU A 83 12.58 -22.64 -0.89
C LEU A 83 11.15 -23.15 -1.10
N LEU A 84 10.29 -23.13 -0.08
CA LEU A 84 8.88 -23.51 -0.22
C LEU A 84 8.15 -22.54 -1.16
N ILE A 85 8.38 -21.23 -1.07
CA ILE A 85 7.76 -20.20 -1.90
C ILE A 85 8.14 -20.40 -3.38
N THR A 86 9.43 -20.56 -3.67
CA THR A 86 9.93 -20.66 -5.05
C THR A 86 9.72 -22.05 -5.64
N GLY A 87 9.96 -23.13 -4.87
CA GLY A 87 9.82 -24.50 -5.32
C GLY A 87 8.36 -24.85 -5.63
N ILE A 88 7.45 -24.65 -4.68
CA ILE A 88 6.01 -24.89 -4.92
C ILE A 88 5.47 -23.88 -5.94
N GLY A 89 5.95 -22.62 -5.93
CA GLY A 89 5.62 -21.64 -6.94
C GLY A 89 5.92 -22.13 -8.36
N THR A 90 7.09 -22.72 -8.59
CA THR A 90 7.46 -23.29 -9.91
C THR A 90 6.47 -24.39 -10.34
N LEU A 91 6.09 -25.28 -9.43
CA LEU A 91 5.11 -26.32 -9.69
C LEU A 91 3.72 -25.74 -10.01
N ILE A 92 3.33 -24.66 -9.33
CA ILE A 92 2.07 -23.96 -9.59
C ILE A 92 2.06 -23.30 -10.98
N TYR A 93 3.17 -22.70 -11.44
CA TYR A 93 3.24 -22.16 -12.81
C TYR A 93 3.06 -23.26 -13.86
N ILE A 94 3.69 -24.43 -13.67
CA ILE A 94 3.52 -25.58 -14.55
C ILE A 94 2.05 -26.02 -14.57
N TYR A 95 1.46 -26.22 -13.39
CA TYR A 95 0.06 -26.63 -13.23
C TYR A 95 -0.92 -25.62 -13.85
N ALA A 96 -0.74 -24.33 -13.61
CA ALA A 96 -1.64 -23.28 -14.08
C ALA A 96 -1.70 -23.14 -15.60
N TYR A 97 -0.62 -23.49 -16.31
CA TYR A 97 -0.59 -23.52 -17.78
C TYR A 97 -1.63 -24.48 -18.36
N TYR A 98 -1.76 -25.66 -17.77
CA TYR A 98 -2.71 -26.69 -18.20
C TYR A 98 -4.11 -26.50 -17.63
N TYR A 99 -4.20 -25.95 -16.41
CA TYR A 99 -5.49 -25.72 -15.74
C TYR A 99 -6.30 -24.58 -16.35
N LEU A 100 -5.66 -23.50 -16.79
CA LEU A 100 -6.37 -22.29 -17.21
C LEU A 100 -6.86 -22.42 -18.66
N ASN A 101 -8.17 -22.25 -18.88
CA ASN A 101 -8.76 -22.25 -20.22
C ASN A 101 -8.19 -21.12 -21.10
N HIS A 102 -8.15 -21.33 -22.42
CA HIS A 102 -7.67 -20.35 -23.40
C HIS A 102 -8.40 -19.00 -23.38
N LYS A 103 -9.65 -18.97 -22.90
CA LYS A 103 -10.45 -17.74 -22.76
C LYS A 103 -9.95 -16.82 -21.62
N ASN A 104 -9.18 -17.34 -20.68
CA ASN A 104 -8.67 -16.62 -19.53
C ASN A 104 -7.24 -16.13 -19.78
N SER A 105 -6.91 -14.92 -19.31
CA SER A 105 -5.58 -14.32 -19.47
C SER A 105 -4.54 -14.98 -18.56
N LEU A 106 -3.71 -15.86 -19.12
CA LEU A 106 -2.61 -16.50 -18.38
C LEU A 106 -1.58 -15.49 -17.90
N SER A 107 -1.28 -14.47 -18.72
CA SER A 107 -0.32 -13.43 -18.39
C SER A 107 -0.75 -12.59 -17.18
N LYS A 108 -2.03 -12.24 -17.06
CA LYS A 108 -2.56 -11.55 -15.87
C LYS A 108 -2.38 -12.40 -14.61
N LEU A 109 -2.67 -13.70 -14.69
CA LEU A 109 -2.48 -14.61 -13.56
C LEU A 109 -1.00 -14.68 -13.15
N TYR A 110 -0.11 -14.89 -14.11
CA TYR A 110 1.32 -15.02 -13.84
C TYR A 110 1.96 -13.74 -13.34
N PHE A 111 1.58 -12.59 -13.90
CA PHE A 111 2.00 -11.28 -13.39
C PHE A 111 1.68 -11.13 -11.89
N LEU A 112 0.43 -11.41 -11.51
CA LEU A 112 0.00 -11.31 -10.12
C LEU A 112 0.68 -12.35 -9.20
N LEU A 113 0.90 -13.57 -9.69
CA LEU A 113 1.62 -14.59 -8.94
C LEU A 113 3.10 -14.23 -8.75
N MET A 114 3.77 -13.61 -9.76
CA MET A 114 5.16 -13.13 -9.63
C MET A 114 5.26 -12.00 -8.62
N LEU A 115 4.35 -11.03 -8.66
CA LEU A 115 4.27 -9.96 -7.68
C LEU A 115 4.09 -10.51 -6.25
N PHE A 116 3.22 -11.49 -6.11
CA PHE A 116 2.96 -12.16 -4.84
C PHE A 116 4.17 -12.99 -4.35
N MET A 117 4.86 -13.70 -5.25
CA MET A 117 6.10 -14.44 -4.95
C MET A 117 7.18 -13.50 -4.42
N ALA A 118 7.40 -12.37 -5.10
CA ALA A 118 8.37 -11.36 -4.68
C ALA A 118 8.06 -10.80 -3.29
N ALA A 119 6.78 -10.49 -3.04
CA ALA A 119 6.34 -10.00 -1.73
C ALA A 119 6.58 -11.03 -0.61
N MET A 120 6.31 -12.31 -0.87
CA MET A 120 6.56 -13.38 0.10
C MET A 120 8.06 -13.63 0.35
N LEU A 121 8.90 -13.54 -0.69
CA LEU A 121 10.35 -13.59 -0.55
C LEU A 121 10.86 -12.38 0.25
N GLY A 122 10.29 -11.20 0.00
CA GLY A 122 10.60 -10.01 0.79
C GLY A 122 10.30 -10.19 2.28
N ILE A 123 9.17 -10.82 2.65
CA ILE A 123 8.86 -11.14 4.06
C ILE A 123 9.91 -12.09 4.64
N SER A 124 10.24 -13.19 3.94
CA SER A 124 11.12 -14.24 4.47
C SER A 124 12.58 -13.80 4.59
N LEU A 125 13.01 -12.79 3.81
CA LEU A 125 14.38 -12.31 3.75
C LEU A 125 14.59 -10.96 4.46
N SER A 126 13.55 -10.23 4.85
CA SER A 126 13.71 -8.93 5.53
C SER A 126 14.33 -9.06 6.90
N ASN A 127 15.31 -8.20 7.21
CA ASN A 127 15.91 -8.03 8.54
C ASN A 127 15.48 -6.74 9.24
N ASN A 128 14.66 -5.91 8.60
CA ASN A 128 14.07 -4.70 9.18
C ASN A 128 12.55 -4.86 9.29
N LEU A 129 11.96 -4.55 10.47
CA LEU A 129 10.52 -4.72 10.74
C LEU A 129 9.64 -3.88 9.80
N LEU A 130 10.06 -2.66 9.47
CA LEU A 130 9.28 -1.77 8.60
C LEU A 130 9.33 -2.22 7.14
N ILE A 131 10.48 -2.72 6.66
CA ILE A 131 10.61 -3.33 5.33
C ILE A 131 9.79 -4.62 5.25
N LEU A 132 9.82 -5.45 6.30
CA LEU A 132 8.96 -6.64 6.39
C LEU A 132 7.49 -6.25 6.26
N LEU A 133 7.05 -5.16 6.92
CA LEU A 133 5.69 -4.64 6.81
C LEU A 133 5.34 -4.20 5.39
N VAL A 134 6.24 -3.54 4.67
CA VAL A 134 6.02 -3.15 3.26
C VAL A 134 5.71 -4.39 2.41
N PHE A 135 6.53 -5.43 2.52
CA PHE A 135 6.28 -6.69 1.81
C PHE A 135 5.03 -7.41 2.31
N TRP A 136 4.71 -7.31 3.60
CA TRP A 136 3.49 -7.85 4.18
C TRP A 136 2.24 -7.23 3.54
N GLU A 137 2.19 -5.91 3.38
CA GLU A 137 1.08 -5.24 2.70
C GLU A 137 1.09 -5.49 1.19
N MET A 138 2.26 -5.62 0.56
CA MET A 138 2.35 -6.10 -0.82
C MET A 138 1.68 -7.47 -1.00
N THR A 139 1.82 -8.41 -0.02
CA THR A 139 1.09 -9.68 -0.07
C THR A 139 -0.42 -9.51 0.11
N SER A 140 -0.87 -8.55 0.91
CA SER A 140 -2.30 -8.24 1.09
C SER A 140 -2.92 -7.74 -0.21
N ILE A 141 -2.27 -6.80 -0.88
CA ILE A 141 -2.73 -6.22 -2.15
C ILE A 141 -2.69 -7.26 -3.29
N SER A 142 -1.57 -7.97 -3.45
CA SER A 142 -1.44 -8.96 -4.52
C SER A 142 -2.40 -10.15 -4.33
N SER A 143 -2.63 -10.60 -3.09
CA SER A 143 -3.62 -11.63 -2.80
C SER A 143 -5.05 -11.15 -3.04
N PHE A 144 -5.37 -9.90 -2.72
CA PHE A 144 -6.67 -9.29 -3.07
C PHE A 144 -6.93 -9.36 -4.58
N LEU A 145 -5.94 -9.00 -5.40
CA LEU A 145 -6.04 -9.05 -6.86
C LEU A 145 -6.12 -10.50 -7.38
N LEU A 146 -5.41 -11.43 -6.75
CA LEU A 146 -5.44 -12.86 -7.09
C LEU A 146 -6.77 -13.51 -6.73
N VAL A 147 -7.32 -13.25 -5.54
CA VAL A 147 -8.64 -13.76 -5.13
C VAL A 147 -9.74 -13.16 -6.00
N GLY A 148 -9.62 -11.88 -6.34
CA GLY A 148 -10.50 -11.17 -7.25
C GLY A 148 -10.21 -11.37 -8.74
N TYR A 149 -9.42 -12.38 -9.14
CA TYR A 149 -9.05 -12.62 -10.54
C TYR A 149 -10.27 -12.71 -11.46
N TRP A 150 -11.30 -13.43 -11.04
CA TRP A 150 -12.60 -13.50 -11.70
C TRP A 150 -13.55 -12.41 -11.17
N SER A 151 -13.20 -11.15 -11.41
CA SER A 151 -13.94 -9.99 -10.91
C SER A 151 -15.40 -9.89 -11.33
N ASN A 152 -15.83 -10.68 -12.33
CA ASN A 152 -17.23 -10.73 -12.79
C ASN A 152 -18.13 -11.55 -11.83
N TYR A 153 -17.56 -12.37 -10.94
CA TYR A 153 -18.33 -13.16 -9.98
C TYR A 153 -18.42 -12.45 -8.63
N GLU A 154 -19.62 -12.27 -8.11
CA GLU A 154 -19.88 -11.61 -6.81
C GLU A 154 -19.14 -12.30 -5.66
N ALA A 155 -19.06 -13.64 -5.68
CA ALA A 155 -18.34 -14.40 -4.66
C ALA A 155 -16.85 -14.03 -4.62
N ALA A 156 -16.20 -13.86 -5.79
CA ALA A 156 -14.80 -13.46 -5.87
C ALA A 156 -14.59 -12.01 -5.39
N GLN A 157 -15.48 -11.09 -5.76
CA GLN A 157 -15.44 -9.70 -5.28
C GLN A 157 -15.63 -9.62 -3.75
N ARG A 158 -16.57 -10.38 -3.19
CA ARG A 158 -16.84 -10.39 -1.74
C ARG A 158 -15.68 -11.04 -0.99
N GLY A 159 -15.19 -12.19 -1.47
CA GLY A 159 -14.07 -12.91 -0.85
C GLY A 159 -12.78 -12.10 -0.87
N SER A 160 -12.47 -11.42 -1.98
CA SER A 160 -11.26 -10.59 -2.09
C SER A 160 -11.32 -9.37 -1.15
N ARG A 161 -12.44 -8.66 -1.09
CA ARG A 161 -12.63 -7.52 -0.17
C ARG A 161 -12.53 -7.96 1.30
N MET A 162 -13.14 -9.10 1.65
CA MET A 162 -13.06 -9.65 3.01
C MET A 162 -11.62 -9.99 3.40
N ALA A 163 -10.88 -10.67 2.51
CA ALA A 163 -9.48 -11.02 2.74
C ALA A 163 -8.62 -9.76 2.93
N LEU A 164 -8.74 -8.76 2.04
CA LEU A 164 -8.00 -7.50 2.15
C LEU A 164 -8.32 -6.75 3.45
N THR A 165 -9.60 -6.61 3.79
CA THR A 165 -10.00 -5.86 4.98
C THR A 165 -9.44 -6.50 6.25
N ILE A 166 -9.60 -7.83 6.40
CA ILE A 166 -9.14 -8.52 7.62
C ILE A 166 -7.62 -8.53 7.72
N THR A 167 -6.93 -8.89 6.63
CA THR A 167 -5.45 -8.98 6.66
C THR A 167 -4.81 -7.60 6.70
N GLY A 168 -5.39 -6.59 6.06
CA GLY A 168 -4.90 -5.21 6.11
C GLY A 168 -5.12 -4.55 7.48
N MET A 169 -6.29 -4.76 8.11
CA MET A 169 -6.49 -4.30 9.51
C MET A 169 -5.48 -4.95 10.46
N GLY A 170 -5.19 -6.24 10.27
CA GLY A 170 -4.15 -6.93 11.02
C GLY A 170 -2.76 -6.34 10.78
N GLY A 171 -2.42 -5.99 9.54
CA GLY A 171 -1.16 -5.34 9.19
C GLY A 171 -1.01 -3.95 9.81
N LEU A 172 -2.09 -3.16 9.84
CA LEU A 172 -2.10 -1.86 10.53
C LEU A 172 -1.90 -2.00 12.05
N ALA A 173 -2.52 -3.01 12.66
CA ALA A 173 -2.28 -3.32 14.07
C ALA A 173 -0.81 -3.71 14.30
N MET A 174 -0.26 -4.56 13.44
CA MET A 174 1.15 -4.98 13.49
C MET A 174 2.11 -3.80 13.33
N LEU A 175 1.80 -2.83 12.47
CA LEU A 175 2.56 -1.58 12.37
C LEU A 175 2.65 -0.88 13.74
N GLY A 176 1.52 -0.74 14.44
CA GLY A 176 1.51 -0.21 15.81
C GLY A 176 2.43 -0.99 16.74
N GLY A 177 2.38 -2.33 16.68
CA GLY A 177 3.26 -3.20 17.47
C GLY A 177 4.74 -3.03 17.12
N PHE A 178 5.09 -2.88 15.85
CA PHE A 178 6.47 -2.63 15.40
C PHE A 178 6.99 -1.26 15.83
N ILE A 179 6.15 -0.22 15.78
CA ILE A 179 6.50 1.11 16.27
C ILE A 179 6.78 1.05 17.79
N LEU A 180 5.96 0.34 18.56
CA LEU A 180 6.19 0.17 19.99
C LEU A 180 7.48 -0.61 20.28
N LEU A 181 7.81 -1.66 19.51
CA LEU A 181 9.10 -2.34 19.62
C LEU A 181 10.26 -1.41 19.31
N GLY A 182 10.17 -0.62 18.23
CA GLY A 182 11.16 0.38 17.87
C GLY A 182 11.37 1.43 18.97
N GLN A 183 10.28 1.85 19.63
CA GLN A 183 10.35 2.78 20.77
C GLN A 183 11.04 2.16 21.98
N ILE A 184 10.85 0.87 22.25
CA ILE A 184 11.51 0.16 23.35
C ILE A 184 13.00 -0.04 23.07
N THR A 185 13.36 -0.43 21.85
CA THR A 185 14.71 -0.91 21.50
C THR A 185 15.58 0.16 20.84
N GLY A 186 14.98 1.25 20.33
CA GLY A 186 15.68 2.28 19.53
C GLY A 186 16.06 1.84 18.12
N THR A 187 15.66 0.64 17.67
CA THR A 187 15.98 0.10 16.35
C THR A 187 14.84 -0.70 15.76
N TYR A 188 14.80 -0.82 14.42
CA TYR A 188 13.89 -1.73 13.71
C TYR A 188 14.61 -2.93 13.10
N GLN A 189 15.92 -3.10 13.34
CA GLN A 189 16.71 -4.23 12.85
C GLN A 189 16.40 -5.48 13.67
N ILE A 190 15.89 -6.54 13.01
CA ILE A 190 15.41 -7.76 13.68
C ILE A 190 16.54 -8.47 14.44
N ASP A 191 17.72 -8.58 13.86
CA ASP A 191 18.89 -9.21 14.50
C ASP A 191 19.31 -8.50 15.79
N GLN A 192 19.21 -7.17 15.85
CA GLN A 192 19.48 -6.40 17.07
C GLN A 192 18.36 -6.59 18.10
N ILE A 193 17.09 -6.52 17.67
CA ILE A 193 15.90 -6.68 18.53
C ILE A 193 15.92 -8.05 19.22
N LEU A 194 16.28 -9.13 18.51
CA LEU A 194 16.35 -10.48 19.06
C LEU A 194 17.35 -10.63 20.24
N ASN A 195 18.34 -9.74 20.35
CA ASN A 195 19.31 -9.72 21.45
C ASN A 195 18.87 -8.85 22.63
N MET A 196 17.74 -8.14 22.55
CA MET A 196 17.25 -7.21 23.58
C MET A 196 16.04 -7.75 24.35
N THR A 197 15.91 -9.08 24.45
CA THR A 197 14.74 -9.74 25.05
C THR A 197 14.43 -9.25 26.48
N ALA A 198 15.42 -9.12 27.36
CA ALA A 198 15.23 -8.66 28.73
C ALA A 198 14.69 -7.22 28.80
N GLN A 199 15.21 -6.32 27.95
CA GLN A 199 14.75 -4.93 27.87
C GLN A 199 13.31 -4.85 27.36
N ILE A 200 12.96 -5.66 26.37
CA ILE A 200 11.62 -5.69 25.79
C ILE A 200 10.60 -6.18 26.80
N GLN A 201 10.88 -7.31 27.48
CA GLN A 201 9.95 -7.93 28.43
C GLN A 201 9.75 -7.12 29.72
N SER A 202 10.73 -6.30 30.12
CA SER A 202 10.62 -5.42 31.27
C SER A 202 9.85 -4.12 31.00
N SER A 203 9.61 -3.78 29.75
CA SER A 203 8.92 -2.53 29.34
C SER A 203 7.41 -2.61 29.56
N HIS A 204 6.81 -1.51 30.04
CA HIS A 204 5.34 -1.38 30.12
C HIS A 204 4.64 -1.42 28.76
N LEU A 205 5.35 -1.18 27.67
CA LEU A 205 4.84 -1.27 26.29
C LEU A 205 4.87 -2.69 25.70
N PHE A 206 5.47 -3.67 26.44
CA PHE A 206 5.59 -5.05 25.97
C PHE A 206 4.25 -5.69 25.64
N VAL A 207 3.29 -5.62 26.58
CA VAL A 207 1.96 -6.25 26.40
C VAL A 207 1.20 -5.64 25.23
N PRO A 208 1.07 -4.31 25.09
CA PRO A 208 0.47 -3.71 23.89
C PRO A 208 1.17 -4.12 22.59
N ALA A 209 2.50 -4.11 22.55
CA ALA A 209 3.27 -4.50 21.37
C ALA A 209 3.00 -5.97 21.00
N LEU A 210 3.06 -6.88 21.97
CA LEU A 210 2.76 -8.30 21.80
C LEU A 210 1.36 -8.51 21.22
N LEU A 211 0.33 -7.91 21.82
CA LEU A 211 -1.07 -8.11 21.37
C LEU A 211 -1.29 -7.58 19.96
N LEU A 212 -0.72 -6.44 19.60
CA LEU A 212 -0.83 -5.86 18.26
C LEU A 212 -0.12 -6.71 17.21
N ILE A 213 1.06 -7.26 17.52
CA ILE A 213 1.79 -8.16 16.60
C ILE A 213 1.05 -9.50 16.45
N LEU A 214 0.53 -10.06 17.56
CA LEU A 214 -0.27 -11.28 17.52
C LEU A 214 -1.54 -11.09 16.69
N LEU A 215 -2.19 -9.92 16.77
CA LEU A 215 -3.36 -9.60 15.95
C LEU A 215 -3.01 -9.64 14.45
N GLY A 216 -1.87 -9.07 14.05
CA GLY A 216 -1.37 -9.15 12.68
C GLY A 216 -1.09 -10.58 12.23
N ALA A 217 -0.41 -11.38 13.06
CA ALA A 217 -0.08 -12.76 12.75
C ALA A 217 -1.34 -13.65 12.66
N PHE A 218 -2.30 -13.49 13.57
CA PHE A 218 -3.52 -14.31 13.62
C PHE A 218 -4.48 -14.00 12.46
N THR A 219 -4.61 -12.74 12.07
CA THR A 219 -5.43 -12.37 10.91
C THR A 219 -4.88 -12.98 9.60
N LYS A 220 -3.56 -12.92 9.39
CA LYS A 220 -2.91 -13.47 8.19
C LYS A 220 -2.93 -15.00 8.18
N SER A 221 -2.71 -15.64 9.33
CA SER A 221 -2.71 -17.11 9.47
C SER A 221 -4.09 -17.69 9.78
N ALA A 222 -5.15 -16.92 9.59
CA ALA A 222 -6.55 -17.35 9.73
C ALA A 222 -6.84 -18.08 11.05
N GLN A 223 -6.31 -17.58 12.18
CA GLN A 223 -6.61 -18.08 13.52
C GLN A 223 -7.96 -17.56 14.00
N PHE A 224 -8.60 -18.28 14.91
CA PHE A 224 -9.81 -17.79 15.57
C PHE A 224 -9.53 -16.45 16.30
N PRO A 225 -10.46 -15.46 16.20
CA PRO A 225 -11.74 -15.45 15.51
C PRO A 225 -11.69 -15.06 14.02
N PHE A 226 -10.53 -14.80 13.44
CA PHE A 226 -10.34 -14.21 12.10
C PHE A 226 -10.31 -15.25 10.96
N HIS A 227 -10.62 -16.52 11.22
CA HIS A 227 -10.48 -17.63 10.27
C HIS A 227 -11.40 -17.58 9.04
N PHE A 228 -12.53 -16.88 9.14
CA PHE A 228 -13.63 -16.97 8.18
C PHE A 228 -13.35 -16.35 6.79
N TRP A 229 -12.30 -15.52 6.64
CA TRP A 229 -11.94 -15.00 5.33
C TRP A 229 -11.36 -16.07 4.40
N LEU A 230 -10.67 -17.09 4.97
CA LEU A 230 -9.96 -18.11 4.18
C LEU A 230 -10.90 -18.97 3.34
N PRO A 231 -12.01 -19.54 3.88
CA PRO A 231 -12.99 -20.27 3.05
C PRO A 231 -13.65 -19.38 2.00
N ASN A 232 -13.88 -18.10 2.27
CA ASN A 232 -14.46 -17.17 1.31
C ASN A 232 -13.48 -16.78 0.18
N ALA A 233 -12.17 -16.89 0.43
CA ALA A 233 -11.13 -16.68 -0.59
C ALA A 233 -11.04 -17.83 -1.62
N MET A 234 -11.73 -18.97 -1.39
CA MET A 234 -11.73 -20.12 -2.31
C MET A 234 -12.48 -19.89 -3.63
N ALA A 235 -13.10 -18.71 -3.79
CA ALA A 235 -13.63 -18.26 -5.09
C ALA A 235 -12.52 -18.00 -6.14
N ALA A 236 -11.26 -17.91 -5.72
CA ALA A 236 -10.09 -17.78 -6.59
C ALA A 236 -9.89 -19.00 -7.52
N PRO A 237 -9.18 -18.85 -8.66
CA PRO A 237 -8.71 -19.99 -9.45
C PRO A 237 -7.91 -20.99 -8.59
N THR A 238 -8.00 -22.28 -8.91
CA THR A 238 -7.34 -23.31 -8.09
C THR A 238 -5.81 -23.14 -7.97
N PRO A 239 -5.06 -22.75 -9.01
CA PRO A 239 -3.62 -22.45 -8.87
C PRO A 239 -3.34 -21.39 -7.81
N VAL A 240 -4.18 -20.36 -7.73
CA VAL A 240 -4.09 -19.31 -6.68
C VAL A 240 -4.34 -19.92 -5.31
N SER A 241 -5.44 -20.67 -5.13
CA SER A 241 -5.75 -21.31 -3.85
C SER A 241 -4.64 -22.28 -3.41
N ALA A 242 -4.09 -23.06 -4.34
CA ALA A 242 -2.98 -23.98 -4.06
C ALA A 242 -1.73 -23.23 -3.58
N TYR A 243 -1.37 -22.10 -4.18
CA TYR A 243 -0.19 -21.34 -3.80
C TYR A 243 -0.37 -20.57 -2.49
N LEU A 244 -1.45 -19.79 -2.37
CA LEU A 244 -1.69 -18.92 -1.21
C LEU A 244 -1.87 -19.72 0.09
N HIS A 245 -2.52 -20.88 0.02
CA HIS A 245 -3.00 -21.57 1.21
C HIS A 245 -2.18 -22.81 1.59
N SER A 246 -1.26 -23.28 0.72
CA SER A 246 -0.35 -24.39 1.07
C SER A 246 1.02 -23.91 1.54
N ALA A 247 1.66 -22.98 0.82
CA ALA A 247 3.07 -22.67 1.00
C ALA A 247 3.36 -21.22 1.44
N THR A 248 2.43 -20.28 1.22
CA THR A 248 2.78 -18.86 1.22
C THR A 248 1.94 -18.01 2.21
N MET A 249 0.90 -17.32 1.74
CA MET A 249 0.20 -16.26 2.47
C MET A 249 -0.17 -16.60 3.91
N VAL A 250 -0.84 -17.75 4.12
CA VAL A 250 -1.32 -18.16 5.44
C VAL A 250 -0.20 -18.54 6.40
N LYS A 251 1.00 -18.76 5.88
CA LYS A 251 2.21 -19.05 6.66
C LYS A 251 3.03 -17.81 7.00
N ALA A 252 2.71 -16.64 6.42
CA ALA A 252 3.41 -15.40 6.75
C ALA A 252 3.29 -15.03 8.24
N GLY A 253 2.10 -15.19 8.84
CA GLY A 253 1.93 -14.98 10.28
C GLY A 253 2.66 -16.01 11.13
N ILE A 254 2.73 -17.27 10.68
CA ILE A 254 3.52 -18.32 11.31
C ILE A 254 5.02 -17.99 11.23
N PHE A 255 5.50 -17.54 10.06
CA PHE A 255 6.88 -17.07 9.90
C PHE A 255 7.21 -15.94 10.87
N LEU A 256 6.32 -14.95 10.98
CA LEU A 256 6.51 -13.84 11.92
C LEU A 256 6.57 -14.30 13.37
N LEU A 257 5.67 -15.21 13.78
CA LEU A 257 5.70 -15.80 15.13
C LEU A 257 6.99 -16.56 15.39
N ALA A 258 7.45 -17.39 14.44
CA ALA A 258 8.69 -18.13 14.56
C ALA A 258 9.92 -17.21 14.56
N ARG A 259 9.90 -16.11 13.80
CA ARG A 259 10.99 -15.13 13.72
C ARG A 259 11.13 -14.30 14.99
N LEU A 260 10.01 -13.87 15.59
CA LEU A 260 10.00 -13.04 16.79
C LEU A 260 9.85 -13.86 18.09
N MET A 261 9.77 -15.19 18.01
CA MET A 261 9.59 -16.05 19.15
C MET A 261 10.60 -15.81 20.28
N PRO A 262 11.92 -15.60 20.02
CA PRO A 262 12.90 -15.41 21.09
C PRO A 262 12.58 -14.25 22.03
N ILE A 263 11.92 -13.19 21.53
CA ILE A 263 11.55 -12.03 22.36
C ILE A 263 10.26 -12.26 23.17
N PHE A 264 9.42 -13.22 22.77
CA PHE A 264 8.12 -13.49 23.38
C PHE A 264 8.13 -14.71 24.32
N VAL A 265 9.01 -15.68 24.07
CA VAL A 265 9.19 -16.87 24.90
C VAL A 265 9.60 -16.46 26.32
N GLY A 266 8.98 -17.10 27.33
CA GLY A 266 9.12 -16.71 28.74
C GLY A 266 7.96 -15.84 29.25
N SER A 267 7.18 -15.22 28.38
CA SER A 267 5.95 -14.55 28.79
C SER A 267 4.79 -15.55 28.94
N ALA A 268 4.23 -15.64 30.14
CA ALA A 268 3.04 -16.47 30.38
C ALA A 268 1.85 -16.06 29.49
N LEU A 269 1.72 -14.76 29.17
CA LEU A 269 0.67 -14.26 28.30
C LEU A 269 0.82 -14.81 26.88
N TYR A 270 2.06 -14.78 26.33
CA TYR A 270 2.33 -15.33 25.00
C TYR A 270 2.03 -16.83 24.97
N HIS A 271 2.62 -17.58 25.93
CA HIS A 271 2.45 -19.03 26.02
C HIS A 271 0.96 -19.42 26.06
N ASN A 272 0.20 -18.85 26.99
CA ASN A 272 -1.21 -19.20 27.15
C ASN A 272 -2.04 -18.78 25.92
N LEU A 273 -1.91 -17.53 25.47
CA LEU A 273 -2.75 -17.00 24.39
C LEU A 273 -2.51 -17.77 23.08
N VAL A 274 -1.24 -17.95 22.69
CA VAL A 274 -0.90 -18.54 21.39
C VAL A 274 -1.19 -20.05 21.38
N THR A 275 -0.86 -20.75 22.48
CA THR A 275 -1.13 -22.20 22.63
C THR A 275 -2.62 -22.50 22.58
N PHE A 276 -3.45 -21.78 23.37
CA PHE A 276 -4.87 -22.10 23.46
C PHE A 276 -5.66 -21.61 22.23
N ILE A 277 -5.32 -20.46 21.64
CA ILE A 277 -5.95 -20.04 20.36
C ILE A 277 -5.58 -21.02 19.25
N GLY A 278 -4.33 -21.48 19.18
CA GLY A 278 -3.91 -22.49 18.22
C GLY A 278 -4.66 -23.81 18.39
N LEU A 279 -4.75 -24.32 19.62
CA LEU A 279 -5.46 -25.56 19.94
C LEU A 279 -6.97 -25.47 19.66
N PHE A 280 -7.59 -24.36 20.04
CA PHE A 280 -9.01 -24.11 19.73
C PHE A 280 -9.26 -24.04 18.22
N THR A 281 -8.41 -23.31 17.48
CA THR A 281 -8.49 -23.19 16.03
C THR A 281 -8.32 -24.55 15.36
N LEU A 282 -7.37 -25.37 15.81
CA LEU A 282 -7.12 -26.73 15.35
C LEU A 282 -8.40 -27.59 15.43
N CYS A 283 -9.01 -27.65 16.61
CA CYS A 283 -10.18 -28.52 16.86
C CYS A 283 -11.44 -27.99 16.14
N MET A 284 -11.74 -26.70 16.31
CA MET A 284 -12.89 -26.05 15.68
C MET A 284 -12.87 -26.21 14.16
N ALA A 285 -11.75 -25.92 13.52
CA ALA A 285 -11.66 -25.98 12.07
C ALA A 285 -11.72 -27.42 11.54
N ALA A 286 -11.13 -28.38 12.26
CA ALA A 286 -11.23 -29.80 11.90
C ALA A 286 -12.69 -30.29 11.96
N PHE A 287 -13.46 -29.86 12.96
CA PHE A 287 -14.87 -30.17 13.08
C PHE A 287 -15.69 -29.57 11.93
N PHE A 288 -15.53 -28.27 11.61
CA PHE A 288 -16.24 -27.64 10.51
C PHE A 288 -15.88 -28.21 9.14
N ALA A 289 -14.66 -28.68 8.93
CA ALA A 289 -14.24 -29.30 7.68
C ALA A 289 -15.10 -30.51 7.32
N ILE A 290 -15.59 -31.28 8.30
CA ILE A 290 -16.41 -32.48 8.12
C ILE A 290 -17.73 -32.18 7.40
N PHE A 291 -18.32 -31.00 7.63
CA PHE A 291 -19.65 -30.63 7.13
C PHE A 291 -19.61 -29.77 5.85
N LYS A 292 -18.41 -29.47 5.31
CA LYS A 292 -18.34 -28.68 4.08
C LYS A 292 -18.64 -29.51 2.86
N GLU A 293 -19.47 -28.97 1.98
CA GLU A 293 -19.92 -29.62 0.75
C GLU A 293 -19.03 -29.30 -0.45
N ASP A 294 -18.28 -28.21 -0.41
CA ASP A 294 -17.33 -27.79 -1.46
C ASP A 294 -15.93 -28.33 -1.20
N LEU A 295 -15.32 -28.99 -2.19
CA LEU A 295 -13.95 -29.56 -2.09
C LEU A 295 -12.93 -28.54 -1.60
N LYS A 296 -12.92 -27.34 -2.19
CA LYS A 296 -12.00 -26.28 -1.74
C LYS A 296 -12.34 -25.77 -0.35
N GLY A 297 -13.62 -25.72 0.00
CA GLY A 297 -14.11 -25.37 1.33
C GLY A 297 -13.62 -26.34 2.40
N LEU A 298 -13.71 -27.65 2.15
CA LEU A 298 -13.16 -28.68 3.03
C LEU A 298 -11.65 -28.50 3.21
N LEU A 299 -10.91 -28.32 2.09
CA LEU A 299 -9.46 -28.09 2.14
C LEU A 299 -9.08 -26.80 2.84
N ALA A 300 -9.92 -25.74 2.75
CA ALA A 300 -9.69 -24.48 3.47
C ALA A 300 -9.79 -24.66 4.99
N TYR A 301 -10.86 -25.28 5.47
CA TYR A 301 -11.02 -25.54 6.92
C TYR A 301 -9.97 -26.51 7.46
N SER A 302 -9.60 -27.53 6.68
CA SER A 302 -8.49 -28.40 7.05
C SER A 302 -7.13 -27.66 7.06
N THR A 303 -6.95 -26.61 6.22
CA THR A 303 -5.77 -25.75 6.28
C THR A 303 -5.75 -24.93 7.57
N ILE A 304 -6.88 -24.28 7.93
CA ILE A 304 -7.02 -23.55 9.22
C ILE A 304 -6.68 -24.45 10.41
N SER A 305 -7.16 -25.71 10.40
CA SER A 305 -6.86 -26.69 11.43
C SER A 305 -5.35 -26.95 11.56
N HIS A 306 -4.66 -27.25 10.46
CA HIS A 306 -3.21 -27.47 10.49
C HIS A 306 -2.39 -26.23 10.86
N LEU A 307 -2.84 -25.03 10.47
CA LEU A 307 -2.23 -23.77 10.91
C LEU A 307 -2.41 -23.57 12.43
N GLY A 308 -3.56 -23.97 12.98
CA GLY A 308 -3.80 -24.00 14.44
C GLY A 308 -2.84 -24.91 15.18
N LEU A 309 -2.54 -26.11 14.62
CA LEU A 309 -1.53 -27.02 15.15
C LEU A 309 -0.15 -26.35 15.22
N ILE A 310 0.29 -25.72 14.14
CA ILE A 310 1.60 -25.05 14.09
C ILE A 310 1.65 -23.88 15.08
N VAL A 311 0.60 -23.09 15.18
CA VAL A 311 0.51 -21.95 16.11
C VAL A 311 0.55 -22.46 17.56
N CYS A 312 -0.15 -23.56 17.87
CA CYS A 312 -0.11 -24.19 19.19
C CYS A 312 1.33 -24.59 19.57
N LEU A 313 2.06 -25.24 18.66
CA LEU A 313 3.47 -25.63 18.87
C LEU A 313 4.38 -24.41 19.11
N LEU A 314 4.22 -23.34 18.32
CA LEU A 314 4.98 -22.10 18.52
C LEU A 314 4.61 -21.40 19.84
N GLY A 315 3.37 -21.56 20.31
CA GLY A 315 2.93 -21.09 21.62
C GLY A 315 3.55 -21.86 22.79
N ILE A 316 3.74 -23.18 22.64
CA ILE A 316 4.48 -24.02 23.62
C ILE A 316 5.91 -23.51 23.73
N GLY A 317 6.57 -23.21 22.62
CA GLY A 317 7.85 -22.52 22.58
C GLY A 317 9.07 -23.32 23.05
N SER A 318 8.93 -24.62 23.38
CA SER A 318 10.08 -25.49 23.63
C SER A 318 10.88 -25.68 22.32
N PRO A 319 12.21 -25.89 22.38
CA PRO A 319 13.00 -26.13 21.17
C PRO A 319 12.49 -27.31 20.33
N LEU A 320 12.03 -28.37 21.01
CA LEU A 320 11.45 -29.55 20.36
C LEU A 320 10.07 -29.23 19.71
N ALA A 321 9.24 -28.42 20.36
CA ALA A 321 7.96 -27.97 19.80
C ALA A 321 8.18 -27.11 18.56
N VAL A 322 9.20 -26.25 18.58
CA VAL A 322 9.58 -25.45 17.40
C VAL A 322 10.08 -26.34 16.25
N ALA A 323 10.90 -27.35 16.53
CA ALA A 323 11.32 -28.33 15.54
C ALA A 323 10.12 -29.09 14.94
N ALA A 324 9.16 -29.51 15.78
CA ALA A 324 7.91 -30.12 15.35
C ALA A 324 7.07 -29.16 14.48
N ALA A 325 7.01 -27.86 14.84
CA ALA A 325 6.32 -26.85 14.07
C ALA A 325 6.93 -26.68 12.66
N ILE A 326 8.26 -26.56 12.58
CA ILE A 326 8.99 -26.42 11.30
C ILE A 326 8.80 -27.67 10.44
N PHE A 327 8.93 -28.86 11.03
CA PHE A 327 8.70 -30.11 10.33
C PHE A 327 7.26 -30.18 9.79
N HIS A 328 6.27 -29.78 10.60
CA HIS A 328 4.88 -29.74 10.13
C HIS A 328 4.62 -28.67 9.07
N ILE A 329 5.34 -27.53 9.09
CA ILE A 329 5.29 -26.51 8.02
C ILE A 329 5.70 -27.11 6.67
N ILE A 330 6.80 -27.88 6.62
CA ILE A 330 7.30 -28.54 5.41
C ILE A 330 6.29 -29.57 4.93
N ASN A 331 5.84 -30.46 5.83
CA ASN A 331 4.89 -31.52 5.49
C ASN A 331 3.54 -30.97 5.01
N HIS A 332 3.01 -29.97 5.71
CA HIS A 332 1.77 -29.29 5.33
C HIS A 332 1.87 -28.64 3.94
N ALA A 333 3.03 -28.04 3.60
CA ALA A 333 3.21 -27.43 2.31
C ALA A 333 3.12 -28.49 1.17
N THR A 334 3.73 -29.65 1.36
CA THR A 334 3.75 -30.72 0.35
C THR A 334 2.37 -31.34 0.14
N PHE A 335 1.71 -31.88 1.17
CA PHE A 335 0.43 -32.55 0.98
C PHE A 335 -0.70 -31.59 0.64
N LYS A 336 -0.69 -30.35 1.14
CA LYS A 336 -1.75 -29.36 0.81
C LYS A 336 -1.66 -28.83 -0.61
N ALA A 337 -0.45 -28.53 -1.10
CA ALA A 337 -0.29 -28.11 -2.49
C ALA A 337 -0.78 -29.20 -3.45
N ALA A 338 -0.41 -30.46 -3.19
CA ALA A 338 -0.89 -31.60 -3.96
C ALA A 338 -2.42 -31.72 -3.92
N LEU A 339 -3.05 -31.68 -2.72
CA LEU A 339 -4.50 -31.82 -2.57
C LEU A 339 -5.28 -30.69 -3.25
N PHE A 340 -4.80 -29.43 -3.18
CA PHE A 340 -5.46 -28.35 -3.90
C PHE A 340 -5.33 -28.51 -5.42
N MET A 341 -4.17 -28.92 -5.95
CA MET A 341 -4.01 -29.18 -7.37
C MET A 341 -4.91 -30.33 -7.83
N ILE A 342 -5.00 -31.41 -7.04
CA ILE A 342 -5.90 -32.53 -7.29
C ILE A 342 -7.37 -32.09 -7.25
N ALA A 343 -7.77 -31.28 -6.26
CA ALA A 343 -9.13 -30.74 -6.24
C ALA A 343 -9.45 -29.89 -7.47
N GLY A 344 -8.45 -29.20 -8.03
CA GLY A 344 -8.61 -28.48 -9.29
C GLY A 344 -8.67 -29.42 -10.51
N ILE A 345 -7.95 -30.52 -10.51
CA ILE A 345 -8.07 -31.56 -11.55
C ILE A 345 -9.51 -32.11 -11.53
N ILE A 346 -10.03 -32.46 -10.37
CA ILE A 346 -11.40 -32.96 -10.23
C ILE A 346 -12.41 -31.92 -10.72
N ASP A 347 -12.29 -30.66 -10.31
CA ASP A 347 -13.16 -29.55 -10.74
C ASP A 347 -13.10 -29.32 -12.27
N HIS A 348 -11.89 -29.37 -12.84
CA HIS A 348 -11.65 -29.15 -14.27
C HIS A 348 -12.27 -30.26 -15.13
N GLU A 349 -12.06 -31.51 -14.75
CA GLU A 349 -12.49 -32.69 -15.56
C GLU A 349 -13.97 -33.02 -15.36
N THR A 350 -14.47 -32.95 -14.10
CA THR A 350 -15.87 -33.30 -13.81
C THR A 350 -16.84 -32.13 -13.98
N GLY A 351 -16.33 -30.89 -14.04
CA GLY A 351 -17.14 -29.66 -14.10
C GLY A 351 -17.84 -29.31 -12.79
N THR A 352 -17.48 -29.96 -11.67
CA THR A 352 -18.04 -29.66 -10.34
C THR A 352 -17.06 -29.96 -9.22
N ARG A 353 -17.16 -29.19 -8.14
CA ARG A 353 -16.45 -29.41 -6.88
C ARG A 353 -17.39 -29.71 -5.70
N ASP A 354 -18.69 -29.87 -5.99
CA ASP A 354 -19.71 -30.18 -4.97
C ASP A 354 -19.63 -31.67 -4.62
N LEU A 355 -19.25 -31.98 -3.37
CA LEU A 355 -19.08 -33.34 -2.86
C LEU A 355 -20.37 -34.19 -2.95
N ARG A 356 -21.55 -33.55 -2.99
CA ARG A 356 -22.83 -34.25 -3.12
C ARG A 356 -23.07 -34.75 -4.53
N LYS A 357 -22.41 -34.19 -5.53
CA LYS A 357 -22.51 -34.57 -6.95
C LYS A 357 -21.37 -35.48 -7.40
N LEU A 358 -20.28 -35.52 -6.65
CA LEU A 358 -19.12 -36.33 -6.88
C LEU A 358 -19.35 -37.70 -6.20
N SER A 359 -19.43 -38.76 -6.98
CA SER A 359 -19.53 -40.14 -6.50
C SER A 359 -18.96 -41.10 -7.55
N GLY A 360 -18.31 -42.15 -7.12
CA GLY A 360 -17.78 -43.20 -8.03
C GLY A 360 -16.75 -42.72 -9.06
N VAL A 361 -16.10 -41.55 -8.84
CA VAL A 361 -15.16 -40.92 -9.79
C VAL A 361 -13.89 -41.76 -10.00
N TRP A 362 -13.64 -42.77 -9.18
CA TRP A 362 -12.51 -43.73 -9.36
C TRP A 362 -12.44 -44.30 -10.76
N GLN A 363 -13.57 -44.63 -11.39
CA GLN A 363 -13.59 -45.23 -12.72
C GLN A 363 -13.14 -44.26 -13.83
N LEU A 364 -13.33 -42.96 -13.64
CA LEU A 364 -12.96 -41.92 -14.60
C LEU A 364 -11.54 -41.38 -14.35
N LEU A 365 -11.13 -41.28 -13.09
CA LEU A 365 -9.88 -40.67 -12.66
C LEU A 365 -9.10 -41.56 -11.67
N PRO A 366 -8.68 -42.78 -12.08
CA PRO A 366 -8.06 -43.78 -11.19
C PRO A 366 -6.68 -43.31 -10.67
N PHE A 367 -5.89 -42.64 -11.52
CA PHE A 367 -4.59 -42.15 -11.16
C PHE A 367 -4.69 -40.98 -10.19
N THR A 368 -5.61 -40.07 -10.49
CA THR A 368 -5.92 -38.92 -9.63
C THR A 368 -6.45 -39.39 -8.26
N ALA A 369 -7.27 -40.43 -8.22
CA ALA A 369 -7.73 -41.03 -6.96
C ALA A 369 -6.56 -41.63 -6.14
N THR A 370 -5.61 -42.30 -6.75
CA THR A 370 -4.43 -42.84 -6.09
C THR A 370 -3.58 -41.70 -5.45
N LEU A 371 -3.36 -40.60 -6.19
CA LEU A 371 -2.67 -39.45 -5.66
C LEU A 371 -3.43 -38.83 -4.48
N THR A 372 -4.77 -38.77 -4.57
CA THR A 372 -5.63 -38.27 -3.48
C THR A 372 -5.51 -39.16 -2.25
N MET A 373 -5.52 -40.50 -2.40
CA MET A 373 -5.36 -41.42 -1.28
C MET A 373 -4.04 -41.21 -0.56
N ILE A 374 -2.90 -41.10 -1.27
CA ILE A 374 -1.58 -40.89 -0.70
C ILE A 374 -1.53 -39.56 0.07
N THR A 375 -1.96 -38.47 -0.56
CA THR A 375 -1.85 -37.14 0.03
C THR A 375 -2.87 -36.90 1.14
N ALA A 376 -4.07 -37.49 1.06
CA ALA A 376 -5.06 -37.47 2.13
C ALA A 376 -4.65 -38.37 3.32
N ALA A 377 -4.00 -39.53 3.07
CA ALA A 377 -3.41 -40.34 4.12
C ALA A 377 -2.33 -39.55 4.90
N SER A 378 -1.48 -38.80 4.19
CA SER A 378 -0.52 -37.91 4.84
C SER A 378 -1.23 -36.82 5.66
N MET A 379 -2.27 -36.18 5.14
CA MET A 379 -3.08 -35.20 5.86
C MET A 379 -3.75 -35.81 7.10
N ALA A 380 -4.27 -37.04 7.01
CA ALA A 380 -4.86 -37.78 8.14
C ALA A 380 -3.83 -38.15 9.20
N GLY A 381 -2.57 -38.33 8.83
CA GLY A 381 -1.50 -38.84 9.69
C GLY A 381 -1.50 -40.38 9.74
N VAL A 382 -1.56 -41.04 8.58
CA VAL A 382 -1.41 -42.49 8.46
C VAL A 382 0.08 -42.84 8.59
N PRO A 383 0.46 -43.91 9.33
CA PRO A 383 1.85 -44.35 9.44
C PRO A 383 2.55 -44.46 8.07
N LEU A 384 3.86 -44.29 8.05
CA LEU A 384 4.73 -44.27 6.86
C LEU A 384 4.55 -43.04 5.95
N THR A 385 3.75 -42.06 6.36
CA THR A 385 3.64 -40.76 5.67
C THR A 385 4.26 -39.64 6.53
N ASN A 386 4.71 -38.58 5.86
CA ASN A 386 5.34 -37.44 6.55
C ASN A 386 4.40 -36.74 7.56
N GLY A 387 3.09 -36.76 7.33
CA GLY A 387 2.10 -36.19 8.23
C GLY A 387 1.96 -36.91 9.57
N PHE A 388 2.17 -38.24 9.59
CA PHE A 388 2.15 -39.03 10.83
C PHE A 388 3.23 -38.57 11.81
N LEU A 389 4.48 -38.50 11.35
CA LEU A 389 5.63 -38.17 12.19
C LEU A 389 5.47 -36.80 12.85
N SER A 390 5.06 -35.80 12.09
CA SER A 390 4.90 -34.44 12.63
C SER A 390 3.70 -34.32 13.59
N LYS A 391 2.64 -35.15 13.45
CA LYS A 391 1.53 -35.21 14.40
C LYS A 391 1.91 -35.94 15.69
N GLU A 392 2.69 -37.01 15.58
CA GLU A 392 3.22 -37.72 16.75
C GLU A 392 4.10 -36.79 17.61
N MET A 393 5.01 -36.04 16.98
CA MET A 393 5.80 -35.02 17.65
C MET A 393 4.91 -33.93 18.30
N PHE A 394 3.83 -33.52 17.67
CA PHE A 394 2.88 -32.57 18.27
C PHE A 394 2.26 -33.14 19.54
N PHE A 395 1.78 -34.38 19.54
CA PHE A 395 1.22 -35.00 20.75
C PHE A 395 2.26 -35.17 21.84
N THR A 396 3.50 -35.51 21.50
CA THR A 396 4.62 -35.63 22.42
C THR A 396 4.89 -34.31 23.14
N GLU A 397 5.03 -33.21 22.36
CA GLU A 397 5.35 -31.91 22.92
C GLU A 397 4.21 -31.30 23.74
N LEU A 398 2.96 -31.59 23.35
CA LEU A 398 1.79 -31.16 24.10
C LEU A 398 1.74 -31.83 25.49
N LEU A 399 2.02 -33.14 25.57
CA LEU A 399 2.04 -33.88 26.81
C LEU A 399 3.25 -33.50 27.70
N ALA A 400 4.38 -33.21 27.10
CA ALA A 400 5.62 -32.90 27.85
C ALA A 400 5.57 -31.50 28.49
N ASN A 401 4.92 -30.53 27.87
CA ASN A 401 4.97 -29.13 28.27
C ASN A 401 3.72 -28.61 28.99
N LEU A 402 2.60 -29.32 28.91
CA LEU A 402 1.36 -28.97 29.59
C LEU A 402 1.08 -30.01 30.67
N SER A 403 1.08 -29.61 31.95
CA SER A 403 0.92 -30.52 33.12
C SER A 403 -0.45 -30.38 33.80
N GLY A 404 -0.80 -31.35 34.64
CA GLY A 404 -2.03 -31.32 35.42
C GLY A 404 -3.31 -31.43 34.61
N GLY A 405 -4.40 -30.89 35.12
CA GLY A 405 -5.70 -30.94 34.48
C GLY A 405 -5.76 -30.24 33.12
N ILE A 406 -4.98 -29.17 32.91
CA ILE A 406 -4.88 -28.43 31.66
C ILE A 406 -4.23 -29.30 30.59
N GLY A 407 -3.18 -30.05 30.93
CA GLY A 407 -2.51 -30.97 30.00
C GLY A 407 -3.43 -32.11 29.55
N VAL A 408 -4.21 -32.70 30.43
CA VAL A 408 -5.19 -33.74 30.11
C VAL A 408 -6.28 -33.17 29.19
N PHE A 409 -6.80 -31.98 29.49
CA PHE A 409 -7.79 -31.30 28.63
C PHE A 409 -7.25 -31.00 27.22
N ALA A 410 -6.03 -30.50 27.15
CA ALA A 410 -5.37 -30.22 25.87
C ALA A 410 -5.14 -31.50 25.06
N ALA A 411 -4.72 -32.59 25.70
CA ALA A 411 -4.54 -33.88 25.04
C ALA A 411 -5.85 -34.45 24.49
N ILE A 412 -6.95 -34.34 25.25
CA ILE A 412 -8.30 -34.74 24.75
C ILE A 412 -8.70 -33.90 23.52
N ILE A 413 -8.57 -32.59 23.58
CA ILE A 413 -8.92 -31.71 22.45
C ILE A 413 -8.04 -32.01 21.22
N ALA A 414 -6.75 -32.21 21.40
CA ALA A 414 -5.82 -32.56 20.33
C ALA A 414 -6.17 -33.92 19.69
N THR A 415 -6.53 -34.93 20.51
CA THR A 415 -6.95 -36.23 20.01
C THR A 415 -8.27 -36.15 19.24
N LEU A 416 -9.26 -35.38 19.75
CA LEU A 416 -10.52 -35.11 19.05
C LEU A 416 -10.27 -34.40 17.71
N ALA A 417 -9.39 -33.41 17.68
CA ALA A 417 -9.01 -32.74 16.45
C ALA A 417 -8.35 -33.69 15.45
N GLY A 418 -7.51 -34.62 15.95
CA GLY A 418 -6.95 -35.70 15.14
C GLY A 418 -8.02 -36.61 14.56
N LEU A 419 -9.01 -37.01 15.36
CA LEU A 419 -10.17 -37.80 14.94
C LEU A 419 -10.96 -37.11 13.83
N PHE A 420 -11.25 -35.84 13.99
CA PHE A 420 -11.94 -35.04 12.97
C PHE A 420 -11.08 -34.88 11.71
N ALA A 421 -9.76 -34.81 11.87
CA ALA A 421 -8.83 -34.74 10.73
C ALA A 421 -8.87 -36.00 9.89
N VAL A 422 -8.94 -37.16 10.52
CA VAL A 422 -9.13 -38.43 9.81
C VAL A 422 -10.50 -38.51 9.16
N ALA A 423 -11.56 -38.10 9.86
CA ALA A 423 -12.93 -38.12 9.32
C ALA A 423 -13.10 -37.29 8.03
N TYR A 424 -12.62 -36.05 8.00
CA TYR A 424 -12.71 -35.25 6.77
C TYR A 424 -11.76 -35.74 5.66
N SER A 425 -10.64 -36.38 6.00
CA SER A 425 -9.72 -36.98 5.02
C SER A 425 -10.35 -38.21 4.36
N VAL A 426 -11.02 -39.07 5.16
CA VAL A 426 -11.77 -40.22 4.64
C VAL A 426 -12.95 -39.72 3.80
N ARG A 427 -13.67 -38.67 4.25
CA ARG A 427 -14.74 -38.05 3.44
C ARG A 427 -14.26 -37.57 2.07
N LEU A 428 -13.07 -36.96 2.01
CA LEU A 428 -12.45 -36.49 0.77
C LEU A 428 -12.17 -37.68 -0.20
N VAL A 429 -11.67 -38.77 0.33
CA VAL A 429 -11.33 -39.95 -0.50
C VAL A 429 -12.57 -40.77 -0.81
N HIS A 430 -13.27 -41.28 0.21
CA HIS A 430 -14.41 -42.17 0.04
C HIS A 430 -15.60 -41.47 -0.62
N GLY A 431 -15.95 -40.27 -0.18
CA GLY A 431 -17.10 -39.53 -0.72
C GLY A 431 -16.96 -39.09 -2.16
N VAL A 432 -15.73 -38.84 -2.65
CA VAL A 432 -15.50 -38.48 -4.05
C VAL A 432 -15.36 -39.69 -4.97
N PHE A 433 -14.59 -40.68 -4.55
CA PHE A 433 -14.15 -41.74 -5.47
C PHE A 433 -14.92 -43.04 -5.31
N PHE A 434 -15.44 -43.38 -4.12
CA PHE A 434 -15.96 -44.70 -3.80
C PHE A 434 -17.42 -44.74 -3.34
N ASP A 435 -18.04 -43.60 -3.00
CA ASP A 435 -19.43 -43.54 -2.48
C ASP A 435 -20.44 -43.56 -3.64
N GLY A 436 -21.14 -44.67 -3.83
CA GLY A 436 -22.27 -44.81 -4.77
C GLY A 436 -21.93 -45.09 -6.23
N ASP A 437 -22.97 -45.08 -7.08
CA ASP A 437 -22.87 -45.33 -8.52
C ASP A 437 -22.24 -44.20 -9.31
N LEU A 438 -21.59 -44.56 -10.40
CA LEU A 438 -20.88 -43.67 -11.29
C LEU A 438 -21.66 -42.43 -11.69
N GLY A 439 -21.28 -41.31 -11.14
CA GLY A 439 -21.46 -39.98 -11.67
C GLY A 439 -22.80 -39.61 -12.29
N LYS A 440 -23.95 -40.10 -11.79
CA LYS A 440 -25.26 -39.67 -12.33
C LYS A 440 -25.49 -38.16 -12.29
N ALA A 441 -24.77 -37.46 -11.42
CA ALA A 441 -24.91 -36.00 -11.19
C ALA A 441 -23.72 -35.19 -11.71
N ILE A 442 -22.67 -35.82 -12.29
CA ILE A 442 -21.49 -35.11 -12.81
C ILE A 442 -21.87 -34.33 -14.07
N PRO A 443 -21.62 -33.01 -14.18
CA PRO A 443 -21.94 -32.22 -15.37
C PRO A 443 -21.22 -32.68 -16.63
N ASN A 444 -19.92 -33.03 -16.52
CA ASN A 444 -19.13 -33.55 -17.64
C ASN A 444 -18.99 -35.07 -17.53
N LYS A 445 -19.70 -35.80 -18.39
CA LYS A 445 -19.67 -37.25 -18.43
C LYS A 445 -18.44 -37.82 -19.16
N ASP A 446 -17.76 -36.97 -19.96
CA ASP A 446 -16.54 -37.34 -20.70
C ASP A 446 -15.27 -37.07 -19.90
N ALA A 447 -15.38 -36.97 -18.56
CA ALA A 447 -14.26 -36.76 -17.68
C ALA A 447 -13.22 -37.87 -17.82
N HIS A 448 -11.96 -37.52 -18.00
CA HIS A 448 -10.83 -38.42 -18.21
C HIS A 448 -9.58 -37.87 -17.50
N GLU A 449 -8.54 -38.69 -17.37
CA GLU A 449 -7.29 -38.27 -16.76
C GLU A 449 -6.66 -37.11 -17.56
N PRO A 450 -6.33 -35.98 -16.92
CA PRO A 450 -5.73 -34.82 -17.60
C PRO A 450 -4.31 -35.12 -18.09
N PRO A 451 -3.72 -34.26 -18.96
CA PRO A 451 -2.36 -34.43 -19.44
C PRO A 451 -1.33 -34.50 -18.32
N ILE A 452 -0.23 -35.23 -18.55
CA ILE A 452 0.81 -35.48 -17.55
C ILE A 452 1.38 -34.16 -16.95
N GLY A 453 1.46 -33.10 -17.76
CA GLY A 453 1.93 -31.78 -17.28
C GLY A 453 1.06 -31.15 -16.20
N MET A 454 -0.23 -31.48 -16.15
CA MET A 454 -1.13 -31.06 -15.08
C MET A 454 -0.99 -31.94 -13.83
N ARG A 455 -0.68 -33.21 -13.99
CA ARG A 455 -0.52 -34.18 -12.90
C ARG A 455 0.88 -34.21 -12.30
N ALA A 456 1.93 -33.92 -13.07
CA ALA A 456 3.33 -34.05 -12.66
C ALA A 456 3.66 -33.27 -11.37
N PRO A 457 3.18 -32.04 -11.13
CA PRO A 457 3.37 -31.35 -9.86
C PRO A 457 2.79 -32.10 -8.66
N ALA A 458 1.57 -32.65 -8.80
CA ALA A 458 0.92 -33.42 -7.73
C ALA A 458 1.63 -34.78 -7.49
N ILE A 459 2.13 -35.43 -8.55
CA ILE A 459 2.92 -36.66 -8.44
C ILE A 459 4.19 -36.42 -7.65
N LEU A 460 4.95 -35.37 -7.98
CA LEU A 460 6.18 -35.04 -7.27
C LEU A 460 5.92 -34.81 -5.78
N LEU A 461 4.89 -34.03 -5.45
CA LEU A 461 4.56 -33.75 -4.06
C LEU A 461 4.03 -34.98 -3.30
N ALA A 462 3.23 -35.82 -3.93
CA ALA A 462 2.77 -37.07 -3.33
C ALA A 462 3.95 -38.04 -3.07
N THR A 463 4.91 -38.11 -4.01
CA THR A 463 6.15 -38.92 -3.83
C THR A 463 6.96 -38.38 -2.65
N LEU A 464 7.08 -37.05 -2.50
CA LEU A 464 7.76 -36.44 -1.35
C LEU A 464 7.04 -36.73 -0.02
N CYS A 465 5.71 -36.85 0.00
CA CYS A 465 4.98 -37.24 1.23
C CYS A 465 5.37 -38.64 1.71
N ILE A 466 5.60 -39.58 0.80
CA ILE A 466 6.05 -40.94 1.11
C ILE A 466 7.55 -40.94 1.43
N ALA A 467 8.38 -40.31 0.60
CA ALA A 467 9.83 -40.29 0.78
C ALA A 467 10.25 -39.71 2.12
N VAL A 468 9.68 -38.56 2.51
CA VAL A 468 9.93 -37.95 3.84
C VAL A 468 9.34 -38.77 4.98
N GLY A 469 8.25 -39.50 4.76
CA GLY A 469 7.68 -40.42 5.73
C GLY A 469 8.58 -41.65 6.01
N LEU A 470 9.27 -42.13 4.96
CA LEU A 470 10.15 -43.31 5.06
C LEU A 470 11.60 -42.96 5.45
N LEU A 471 12.10 -41.78 5.04
CA LEU A 471 13.50 -41.35 5.25
C LEU A 471 13.56 -39.94 5.84
N PRO A 472 12.91 -39.69 7.02
CA PRO A 472 12.79 -38.33 7.56
C PRO A 472 14.14 -37.74 7.96
N ALA A 473 14.99 -38.50 8.62
CA ALA A 473 16.31 -38.04 9.09
C ALA A 473 17.22 -37.62 7.93
N LEU A 474 17.23 -38.40 6.85
CA LEU A 474 18.09 -38.18 5.68
C LEU A 474 17.64 -36.94 4.86
N LEU A 475 16.33 -36.80 4.65
CA LEU A 475 15.80 -35.81 3.71
C LEU A 475 15.55 -34.43 4.37
N VAL A 476 15.13 -34.40 5.63
CA VAL A 476 14.71 -33.16 6.27
C VAL A 476 15.28 -32.93 7.67
N GLY A 477 16.01 -33.90 8.24
CA GLY A 477 16.53 -33.81 9.61
C GLY A 477 17.39 -32.57 9.84
N ASP A 478 18.40 -32.36 9.03
CA ASP A 478 19.30 -31.19 9.13
C ASP A 478 18.55 -29.88 8.88
N ILE A 479 17.60 -29.85 7.97
CA ILE A 479 16.79 -28.70 7.64
C ILE A 479 15.92 -28.29 8.83
N VAL A 480 15.26 -29.26 9.47
CA VAL A 480 14.40 -29.04 10.64
C VAL A 480 15.22 -28.53 11.82
N ASN A 481 16.38 -29.17 12.07
CA ASN A 481 17.26 -28.80 13.19
C ASN A 481 17.87 -27.40 12.99
N ALA A 482 18.31 -27.06 11.77
CA ALA A 482 18.82 -25.73 11.45
C ALA A 482 17.72 -24.66 11.60
N GLY A 483 16.52 -24.95 11.11
CA GLY A 483 15.37 -24.05 11.26
C GLY A 483 14.97 -23.83 12.72
N ALA A 484 14.99 -24.88 13.54
CA ALA A 484 14.70 -24.77 14.97
C ALA A 484 15.75 -23.90 15.70
N ARG A 485 17.04 -24.10 15.41
CA ARG A 485 18.11 -23.24 15.93
C ARG A 485 17.92 -21.77 15.56
N ALA A 486 17.59 -21.51 14.28
CA ALA A 486 17.38 -20.14 13.81
C ALA A 486 16.15 -19.46 14.45
N SER A 487 15.10 -20.24 14.76
CA SER A 487 13.87 -19.70 15.37
C SER A 487 13.98 -19.51 16.88
N THR A 488 14.72 -20.38 17.58
CA THR A 488 14.91 -20.30 19.04
C THR A 488 16.06 -19.40 19.44
N ASN A 489 16.92 -19.01 18.52
CA ASN A 489 18.17 -18.31 18.77
C ASN A 489 19.07 -19.05 19.79
N LEU A 490 19.00 -20.39 19.82
CA LEU A 490 19.76 -21.28 20.69
C LEU A 490 20.78 -22.10 19.88
N PRO A 491 22.04 -21.66 19.75
CA PRO A 491 23.05 -22.38 18.95
C PRO A 491 23.40 -23.75 19.58
N ALA A 492 23.24 -23.92 20.90
CA ALA A 492 23.54 -25.16 21.63
C ALA A 492 22.43 -26.23 21.55
N PHE A 493 21.36 -26.01 20.77
CA PHE A 493 20.32 -27.05 20.59
C PHE A 493 20.90 -28.24 19.81
N GLU A 494 21.00 -29.39 20.49
CA GLU A 494 21.59 -30.64 19.95
C GLU A 494 20.79 -31.19 18.74
N GLY A 495 19.53 -30.76 18.57
CA GLY A 495 18.66 -31.19 17.47
C GLY A 495 17.75 -32.36 17.87
N VAL A 496 16.82 -32.65 16.94
CA VAL A 496 15.88 -33.78 17.06
C VAL A 496 16.33 -34.92 16.16
N HIS A 497 16.38 -36.12 16.70
CA HIS A 497 16.55 -37.31 15.88
C HIS A 497 15.19 -37.77 15.34
N LEU A 498 14.95 -37.52 14.05
CA LEU A 498 13.69 -37.91 13.40
C LEU A 498 13.72 -39.40 13.08
N ALA A 499 13.13 -40.23 13.97
CA ALA A 499 12.99 -41.67 13.75
C ALA A 499 11.57 -42.02 13.28
N ILE A 500 11.43 -43.11 12.54
CA ILE A 500 10.12 -43.62 12.08
C ILE A 500 9.31 -44.22 13.22
N TRP A 501 10.01 -44.76 14.23
CA TRP A 501 9.41 -45.48 15.35
C TRP A 501 10.05 -45.08 16.69
N HIS A 502 9.23 -44.70 17.65
CA HIS A 502 9.64 -44.27 18.99
C HIS A 502 9.11 -45.22 20.10
N GLY A 503 8.71 -46.45 19.77
CA GLY A 503 8.16 -47.42 20.72
C GLY A 503 6.65 -47.22 20.97
N PHE A 504 6.11 -48.00 21.87
CA PHE A 504 4.72 -47.87 22.32
C PHE A 504 4.65 -46.82 23.41
N ASN A 505 4.09 -45.65 23.04
CA ASN A 505 3.97 -44.46 23.89
C ASN A 505 2.55 -43.89 23.85
N VAL A 506 2.24 -42.93 24.75
CA VAL A 506 0.94 -42.28 24.82
C VAL A 506 0.61 -41.51 23.52
N PRO A 507 1.53 -40.76 22.87
CA PRO A 507 1.32 -40.14 21.56
C PRO A 507 0.88 -41.11 20.47
N LEU A 508 1.46 -42.30 20.43
CA LEU A 508 1.06 -43.36 19.49
C LEU A 508 -0.37 -43.86 19.78
N LEU A 509 -0.74 -44.04 21.08
CA LEU A 509 -2.10 -44.39 21.47
C LEU A 509 -3.09 -43.30 21.05
N MET A 510 -2.78 -42.01 21.24
CA MET A 510 -3.61 -40.88 20.76
C MET A 510 -3.76 -40.93 19.25
N SER A 511 -2.69 -41.21 18.51
CA SER A 511 -2.72 -41.38 17.05
C SER A 511 -3.61 -42.54 16.60
N ALA A 512 -3.53 -43.69 17.29
CA ALA A 512 -4.37 -44.85 17.02
C ALA A 512 -5.85 -44.59 17.31
N ILE A 513 -6.16 -43.93 18.46
CA ILE A 513 -7.54 -43.50 18.78
C ILE A 513 -8.07 -42.52 17.71
N ALA A 514 -7.25 -41.57 17.28
CA ALA A 514 -7.63 -40.60 16.22
C ALA A 514 -7.92 -41.31 14.88
N LEU A 515 -7.06 -42.26 14.48
CA LEU A 515 -7.23 -43.00 13.21
C LEU A 515 -8.46 -43.91 13.24
N ILE A 516 -8.55 -44.80 14.21
CA ILE A 516 -9.67 -45.76 14.32
C ILE A 516 -10.97 -45.00 14.60
N GLY A 517 -10.95 -44.12 15.57
CA GLY A 517 -12.13 -43.32 15.97
C GLY A 517 -12.63 -42.45 14.82
N GLY A 518 -11.72 -41.83 14.03
CA GLY A 518 -12.10 -40.98 12.90
C GLY A 518 -12.75 -41.76 11.76
N ILE A 519 -12.27 -42.98 11.49
CA ILE A 519 -12.88 -43.86 10.49
C ILE A 519 -14.28 -44.29 10.95
N ILE A 520 -14.42 -44.75 12.20
CA ILE A 520 -15.72 -45.15 12.78
C ILE A 520 -16.69 -43.96 12.78
N PHE A 521 -16.23 -42.81 13.18
CA PHE A 521 -17.02 -41.59 13.22
C PHE A 521 -17.54 -41.20 11.82
N TYR A 522 -16.70 -41.24 10.80
CA TYR A 522 -17.08 -40.95 9.42
C TYR A 522 -18.16 -41.94 8.91
N PHE A 523 -17.99 -43.26 9.05
CA PHE A 523 -18.95 -44.23 8.59
C PHE A 523 -20.27 -44.21 9.39
N SER A 524 -20.20 -43.84 10.68
CA SER A 524 -21.39 -43.60 11.51
C SER A 524 -22.21 -42.41 11.03
N LEU A 525 -21.53 -41.32 10.64
CA LEU A 525 -22.16 -40.15 10.02
C LEU A 525 -22.70 -40.46 8.62
N ALA A 526 -21.97 -41.23 7.81
CA ALA A 526 -22.38 -41.57 6.45
C ALA A 526 -23.67 -42.43 6.39
N LYS A 527 -23.90 -43.27 7.43
CA LYS A 527 -25.14 -44.06 7.54
C LYS A 527 -26.37 -43.20 7.85
N ASN A 528 -26.21 -42.05 8.47
CA ASN A 528 -27.32 -41.16 8.88
C ASN A 528 -27.39 -39.95 7.97
N SER A 529 -28.24 -40.03 6.91
CA SER A 529 -28.42 -38.94 5.94
C SER A 529 -28.82 -37.60 6.60
N ARG A 530 -29.59 -37.65 7.70
CA ARG A 530 -30.01 -36.42 8.41
C ARG A 530 -28.83 -35.67 9.05
N ILE A 531 -27.80 -36.38 9.49
CA ILE A 531 -26.62 -35.78 10.13
C ILE A 531 -25.59 -35.41 9.06
N ARG A 532 -25.45 -36.23 8.02
CA ARG A 532 -24.51 -36.00 6.92
C ARG A 532 -24.76 -34.67 6.20
N ASP A 533 -26.05 -34.32 6.01
CA ASP A 533 -26.46 -33.15 5.23
C ASP A 533 -26.83 -31.95 6.12
N ILE A 534 -26.42 -31.97 7.41
CA ILE A 534 -26.59 -30.80 8.29
C ILE A 534 -25.68 -29.65 7.80
N ASP A 535 -26.33 -28.58 7.38
CA ASP A 535 -25.66 -27.31 7.22
C ASP A 535 -25.54 -26.62 8.60
N LEU A 536 -24.33 -26.48 9.09
CA LEU A 536 -24.06 -25.79 10.37
C LEU A 536 -24.17 -24.26 10.27
N ASP A 537 -24.16 -23.72 9.06
CA ASP A 537 -24.20 -22.30 8.83
C ASP A 537 -25.50 -21.65 9.39
N PRO A 538 -26.70 -22.24 9.24
CA PRO A 538 -27.93 -21.71 9.86
C PRO A 538 -27.92 -21.82 11.39
N ILE A 539 -27.29 -22.86 11.97
CA ILE A 539 -27.25 -23.10 13.42
C ILE A 539 -26.41 -22.01 14.12
N LEU A 540 -25.29 -21.60 13.53
CA LEU A 540 -24.45 -20.53 14.05
C LEU A 540 -25.11 -19.14 13.87
N GLY A 541 -26.04 -19.00 12.94
CA GLY A 541 -26.85 -17.80 12.74
C GLY A 541 -26.04 -16.51 12.71
N LYS A 542 -26.39 -15.57 13.60
CA LYS A 542 -25.73 -14.26 13.68
C LYS A 542 -24.28 -14.29 14.20
N LEU A 543 -23.86 -15.40 14.81
CA LEU A 543 -22.49 -15.57 15.36
C LEU A 543 -21.47 -15.99 14.31
N GLN A 544 -21.89 -16.27 13.06
CA GLN A 544 -20.93 -16.53 11.98
C GLN A 544 -20.04 -15.31 11.75
N GLY A 545 -18.73 -15.53 11.67
CA GLY A 545 -17.76 -14.46 11.40
C GLY A 545 -18.06 -13.67 10.12
N LYS A 546 -18.61 -14.33 9.08
CA LYS A 546 -19.06 -13.69 7.84
C LYS A 546 -20.21 -12.70 8.10
N VAL A 547 -21.22 -13.08 8.88
CA VAL A 547 -22.37 -12.23 9.22
C VAL A 547 -21.93 -11.04 10.06
N LEU A 548 -21.05 -11.28 11.05
CA LEU A 548 -20.46 -10.21 11.87
C LEU A 548 -19.65 -9.22 11.01
N PHE A 549 -18.89 -9.71 10.05
CA PHE A 549 -18.15 -8.87 9.14
C PHE A 549 -19.07 -8.03 8.23
N ASP A 550 -20.11 -8.63 7.64
CA ASP A 550 -21.09 -7.93 6.82
C ASP A 550 -21.85 -6.85 7.63
N LEU A 551 -22.18 -7.13 8.90
CA LEU A 551 -22.76 -6.16 9.83
C LEU A 551 -21.79 -5.03 10.15
N PHE A 552 -20.54 -5.35 10.43
CA PHE A 552 -19.48 -4.35 10.65
C PHE A 552 -19.35 -3.42 9.44
N LEU A 553 -19.20 -3.96 8.23
CA LEU A 553 -19.13 -3.16 7.00
C LEU A 553 -20.37 -2.31 6.79
N LYS A 554 -21.56 -2.87 7.02
CA LYS A 554 -22.83 -2.12 6.92
C LYS A 554 -22.82 -0.91 7.87
N HIS A 555 -22.45 -1.11 9.13
CA HIS A 555 -22.38 -0.01 10.10
C HIS A 555 -21.30 1.00 9.78
N LEU A 556 -20.14 0.54 9.34
CA LEU A 556 -19.04 1.40 8.89
C LEU A 556 -19.48 2.29 7.73
N LEU A 557 -20.11 1.72 6.70
CA LEU A 557 -20.62 2.48 5.55
C LEU A 557 -21.74 3.43 5.93
N LEU A 558 -22.66 3.02 6.84
CA LEU A 558 -23.71 3.90 7.34
C LEU A 558 -23.15 5.08 8.12
N ASN A 559 -22.17 4.82 9.01
CA ASN A 559 -21.53 5.87 9.80
C ASN A 559 -20.66 6.78 8.92
N SER A 560 -19.93 6.22 7.94
CA SER A 560 -19.20 7.01 6.95
C SER A 560 -20.12 7.91 6.13
N ARG A 561 -21.30 7.40 5.72
CA ARG A 561 -22.30 8.22 5.03
C ARG A 561 -22.87 9.33 5.93
N LYS A 562 -23.09 9.05 7.24
CA LYS A 562 -23.51 10.07 8.20
C LYS A 562 -22.42 11.13 8.38
N LEU A 563 -21.19 10.71 8.56
CA LEU A 563 -20.03 11.62 8.66
C LEU A 563 -19.86 12.45 7.39
N LYS A 564 -19.92 11.80 6.21
CA LYS A 564 -19.88 12.48 4.92
C LYS A 564 -20.96 13.55 4.82
N ARG A 565 -22.21 13.24 5.18
CA ARG A 565 -23.32 14.22 5.15
C ARG A 565 -23.11 15.38 6.12
N ALA A 566 -22.43 15.13 7.25
CA ALA A 566 -22.14 16.16 8.23
C ALA A 566 -21.00 17.08 7.78
N THR A 567 -19.99 16.54 7.11
CA THR A 567 -18.81 17.25 6.63
C THR A 567 -18.99 17.83 5.22
N GLU A 568 -19.57 17.05 4.29
CA GLU A 568 -19.82 17.45 2.90
C GLU A 568 -21.26 17.98 2.74
N THR A 569 -21.49 19.16 3.25
CA THR A 569 -22.82 19.82 3.18
C THR A 569 -23.09 20.48 1.83
N GLY A 570 -22.11 20.51 0.90
CA GLY A 570 -22.20 21.28 -0.34
C GLY A 570 -22.06 22.79 -0.14
N SER A 571 -21.88 23.24 1.09
CA SER A 571 -21.70 24.67 1.43
C SER A 571 -20.20 24.98 1.58
N LEU A 572 -19.67 25.83 0.69
CA LEU A 572 -18.29 26.31 0.78
C LEU A 572 -17.98 26.99 2.12
N GLN A 573 -18.96 27.69 2.69
CA GLN A 573 -18.83 28.31 4.00
C GLN A 573 -18.56 27.30 5.11
N ASN A 574 -19.23 26.12 5.08
CA ASN A 574 -18.98 25.07 6.06
C ASN A 574 -17.61 24.43 5.88
N TYR A 575 -17.15 24.29 4.64
CA TYR A 575 -15.79 23.77 4.39
C TYR A 575 -14.72 24.73 4.91
N LEU A 576 -14.84 26.02 4.63
CA LEU A 576 -13.94 27.04 5.18
C LEU A 576 -13.98 27.08 6.72
N LEU A 577 -15.17 26.92 7.31
CA LEU A 577 -15.32 26.81 8.75
C LEU A 577 -14.49 25.69 9.35
N TRP A 578 -14.59 24.47 8.80
CA TRP A 578 -13.83 23.32 9.28
C TRP A 578 -12.32 23.48 9.08
N ILE A 579 -11.89 24.05 7.95
CA ILE A 579 -10.48 24.34 7.67
C ILE A 579 -9.94 25.32 8.71
N LEU A 580 -10.66 26.42 8.97
CA LEU A 580 -10.25 27.43 9.94
C LEU A 580 -10.22 26.90 11.38
N ILE A 581 -11.24 26.14 11.80
CA ILE A 581 -11.25 25.52 13.15
C ILE A 581 -10.07 24.57 13.29
N PHE A 582 -9.79 23.74 12.30
CA PHE A 582 -8.67 22.80 12.33
C PHE A 582 -7.32 23.53 12.35
N ALA A 583 -7.16 24.57 11.52
CA ALA A 583 -5.94 25.38 11.49
C ALA A 583 -5.68 26.07 12.85
N VAL A 584 -6.71 26.70 13.43
CA VAL A 584 -6.60 27.32 14.76
C VAL A 584 -6.28 26.30 15.83
N ALA A 585 -6.92 25.14 15.83
CA ALA A 585 -6.65 24.06 16.79
C ALA A 585 -5.21 23.54 16.67
N LEU A 586 -4.73 23.30 15.43
CA LEU A 586 -3.38 22.81 15.17
C LEU A 586 -2.30 23.78 15.65
N VAL A 587 -2.49 25.08 15.36
CA VAL A 587 -1.55 26.13 15.74
C VAL A 587 -1.58 26.39 17.27
N SER A 588 -2.74 26.19 17.93
CA SER A 588 -2.88 26.33 19.37
C SER A 588 -2.30 25.17 20.18
N MET A 589 -2.18 23.97 19.57
CA MET A 589 -1.75 22.75 20.26
C MET A 589 -0.35 22.84 20.89
N PRO A 590 0.69 23.37 20.22
CA PRO A 590 2.02 23.55 20.82
C PRO A 590 2.08 24.60 21.95
N LEU A 591 1.09 25.50 22.00
CA LEU A 591 1.03 26.54 23.02
C LEU A 591 0.49 26.02 24.37
N ILE A 592 -0.18 24.85 24.35
CA ILE A 592 -0.72 24.21 25.56
C ILE A 592 0.47 23.60 26.33
N GLY A 593 0.88 24.24 27.42
CA GLY A 593 1.96 23.74 28.28
C GLY A 593 3.27 24.51 28.23
N GLN A 594 3.50 25.37 27.23
CA GLN A 594 4.75 26.15 27.13
C GLN A 594 4.66 27.60 27.62
N GLY A 595 3.50 28.03 28.06
CA GLY A 595 3.27 29.41 28.51
C GLY A 595 3.22 30.43 27.37
N ILE A 596 2.22 31.30 27.41
CA ILE A 596 1.97 32.29 26.38
C ILE A 596 2.58 33.62 26.83
N TYR A 597 3.91 33.78 26.75
CA TYR A 597 4.61 34.99 27.17
C TYR A 597 5.24 35.69 25.97
N ALA A 598 5.15 37.02 25.92
CA ALA A 598 5.93 37.84 25.01
C ALA A 598 7.43 37.71 25.32
N GLY A 599 8.27 37.81 24.32
CA GLY A 599 9.73 37.82 24.52
C GLY A 599 10.23 39.15 25.05
N THR A 600 11.52 39.19 25.39
CA THR A 600 12.22 40.34 25.98
C THR A 600 13.01 41.15 24.96
N ARG A 601 12.96 40.81 23.66
CA ARG A 601 13.68 41.52 22.63
C ARG A 601 13.23 42.97 22.49
N GLU A 602 14.19 43.89 22.39
CA GLU A 602 13.89 45.31 22.18
C GLU A 602 13.15 45.56 20.87
N LEU A 603 12.09 46.35 20.92
CA LEU A 603 11.28 46.70 19.75
C LEU A 603 11.98 47.86 18.99
N THR A 604 12.12 47.69 17.68
CA THR A 604 12.63 48.73 16.79
C THR A 604 11.56 49.78 16.54
N HIS A 605 12.00 51.08 16.46
CA HIS A 605 11.08 52.16 16.14
C HIS A 605 10.48 52.00 14.76
N ALA A 606 9.17 52.11 14.64
CA ALA A 606 8.48 52.03 13.35
C ALA A 606 8.72 53.34 12.56
N PRO A 607 9.28 53.29 11.33
CA PRO A 607 9.42 54.47 10.49
C PRO A 607 8.05 55.01 10.08
N LEU A 608 7.95 56.32 9.82
CA LEU A 608 6.69 56.97 9.41
C LEU A 608 6.05 56.29 8.21
N VAL A 609 6.85 55.83 7.22
CA VAL A 609 6.39 55.10 6.04
C VAL A 609 5.66 53.82 6.42
N ALA A 610 6.19 53.05 7.38
CA ALA A 610 5.54 51.81 7.85
C ALA A 610 4.17 52.08 8.49
N ILE A 611 4.07 53.19 9.26
CA ILE A 611 2.80 53.61 9.88
C ILE A 611 1.77 54.00 8.80
N VAL A 612 2.18 54.74 7.77
CA VAL A 612 1.29 55.11 6.65
C VAL A 612 0.84 53.87 5.89
N LEU A 613 1.74 52.96 5.57
CA LEU A 613 1.39 51.70 4.89
C LEU A 613 0.44 50.83 5.72
N TRP A 614 0.66 50.78 7.05
CA TRP A 614 -0.25 50.06 7.95
C TRP A 614 -1.66 50.67 7.97
N LEU A 615 -1.76 52.03 8.01
CA LEU A 615 -3.04 52.72 7.94
C LEU A 615 -3.77 52.49 6.61
N LEU A 616 -3.03 52.48 5.49
CA LEU A 616 -3.56 52.14 4.17
C LEU A 616 -4.06 50.70 4.12
N LEU A 617 -3.30 49.76 4.65
CA LEU A 617 -3.68 48.38 4.72
C LEU A 617 -4.95 48.15 5.56
N PHE A 618 -4.98 48.78 6.74
CA PHE A 618 -6.15 48.73 7.63
C PHE A 618 -7.39 49.32 6.96
N SER A 619 -7.27 50.47 6.28
CA SER A 619 -8.38 51.11 5.57
C SER A 619 -8.87 50.24 4.40
N ALA A 620 -7.97 49.63 3.65
CA ALA A 620 -8.33 48.75 2.56
C ALA A 620 -9.05 47.46 3.06
N CYS A 621 -8.57 46.87 4.18
CA CYS A 621 -9.24 45.75 4.82
C CYS A 621 -10.64 46.14 5.35
N TRP A 622 -10.77 47.32 5.92
CA TRP A 622 -12.06 47.87 6.38
C TRP A 622 -13.02 48.11 5.20
N MET A 623 -12.55 48.68 4.11
CA MET A 623 -13.35 48.81 2.86
C MET A 623 -13.79 47.48 2.32
N MET A 624 -12.94 46.43 2.39
CA MET A 624 -13.31 45.08 1.98
C MET A 624 -14.51 44.58 2.77
N LEU A 625 -14.60 44.80 4.08
CA LEU A 625 -15.74 44.38 4.90
C LEU A 625 -17.04 45.08 4.45
N TRP A 626 -16.98 46.31 3.97
CA TRP A 626 -18.16 47.02 3.51
C TRP A 626 -18.61 46.60 2.11
N PHE A 627 -17.65 46.38 1.19
CA PHE A 627 -17.92 46.17 -0.21
C PHE A 627 -17.82 44.69 -0.67
N HIS A 628 -17.66 43.75 0.26
CA HIS A 628 -17.52 42.31 -0.08
C HIS A 628 -18.72 41.74 -0.84
N HIS A 629 -19.90 42.33 -0.78
CA HIS A 629 -21.07 41.91 -1.54
C HIS A 629 -20.99 42.27 -3.04
N GLU A 630 -20.24 43.34 -3.37
CA GLU A 630 -20.03 43.79 -4.73
C GLU A 630 -18.73 43.20 -5.26
N ARG A 631 -18.82 42.09 -5.99
CA ARG A 631 -17.66 41.28 -6.35
C ARG A 631 -16.56 42.05 -7.10
N ILE A 632 -16.93 42.94 -8.03
CA ILE A 632 -15.95 43.76 -8.78
C ILE A 632 -15.17 44.69 -7.83
N LYS A 633 -15.89 45.36 -6.93
CA LYS A 633 -15.24 46.24 -5.91
C LYS A 633 -14.35 45.40 -4.99
N ALA A 634 -14.79 44.22 -4.56
CA ALA A 634 -14.00 43.33 -3.70
C ALA A 634 -12.69 42.87 -4.40
N VAL A 635 -12.72 42.58 -5.69
CA VAL A 635 -11.51 42.22 -6.45
C VAL A 635 -10.55 43.42 -6.57
N LEU A 636 -11.07 44.60 -6.85
CA LEU A 636 -10.26 45.83 -6.92
C LEU A 636 -9.61 46.17 -5.58
N ILE A 637 -10.37 46.04 -4.47
CA ILE A 637 -9.84 46.29 -3.11
C ILE A 637 -8.78 45.21 -2.78
N SER A 638 -8.98 43.97 -3.16
CA SER A 638 -7.96 42.90 -2.99
C SER A 638 -6.67 43.24 -3.71
N GLY A 639 -6.72 43.72 -4.94
CA GLY A 639 -5.54 44.22 -5.66
C GLY A 639 -4.88 45.39 -4.99
N ALA A 640 -5.66 46.34 -4.39
CA ALA A 640 -5.11 47.41 -3.61
C ALA A 640 -4.38 46.93 -2.33
N ILE A 641 -4.92 45.92 -1.65
CA ILE A 641 -4.27 45.26 -0.50
C ILE A 641 -2.94 44.66 -0.94
N GLY A 642 -2.89 43.91 -2.04
CA GLY A 642 -1.67 43.35 -2.58
C GLY A 642 -0.61 44.39 -2.95
N LEU A 643 -1.04 45.54 -3.53
CA LEU A 643 -0.14 46.63 -3.82
C LEU A 643 0.48 47.24 -2.54
N VAL A 644 -0.29 47.42 -1.47
CA VAL A 644 0.23 47.90 -0.19
C VAL A 644 1.22 46.89 0.39
N VAL A 645 0.95 45.58 0.31
CA VAL A 645 1.87 44.54 0.76
C VAL A 645 3.16 44.57 -0.06
N THR A 646 3.07 44.75 -1.39
CA THR A 646 4.26 44.95 -2.24
C THR A 646 5.10 46.15 -1.75
N MET A 647 4.49 47.29 -1.41
CA MET A 647 5.20 48.44 -0.87
C MET A 647 5.87 48.15 0.48
N VAL A 648 5.23 47.33 1.34
CA VAL A 648 5.86 46.86 2.59
C VAL A 648 7.11 46.05 2.26
N PHE A 649 7.08 45.11 1.32
CA PHE A 649 8.27 44.35 0.91
C PHE A 649 9.40 45.26 0.39
N VAL A 650 9.07 46.29 -0.41
CA VAL A 650 10.08 47.26 -0.87
C VAL A 650 10.72 48.02 0.34
N THR A 651 9.92 48.47 1.26
CA THR A 651 10.42 49.20 2.45
C THR A 651 11.23 48.34 3.41
N MET A 652 10.97 46.99 3.40
CA MET A 652 11.72 46.04 4.18
C MET A 652 12.93 45.45 3.43
N SER A 653 13.34 46.05 2.32
CA SER A 653 14.49 45.62 1.51
C SER A 653 14.38 44.18 0.99
N ALA A 654 13.17 43.77 0.59
CA ALA A 654 12.87 42.45 0.04
C ALA A 654 12.42 42.55 -1.43
N PRO A 655 13.31 42.95 -2.39
CA PRO A 655 12.91 43.24 -3.76
C PRO A 655 12.42 42.03 -4.55
N ASP A 656 12.95 40.81 -4.30
CA ASP A 656 12.45 39.57 -4.93
C ASP A 656 11.00 39.31 -4.54
N LEU A 657 10.67 39.44 -3.26
CA LEU A 657 9.31 39.26 -2.76
C LEU A 657 8.35 40.33 -3.32
N ALA A 658 8.82 41.57 -3.43
CA ALA A 658 8.03 42.65 -4.04
C ALA A 658 7.71 42.38 -5.49
N LEU A 659 8.69 41.94 -6.30
CA LEU A 659 8.49 41.60 -7.71
C LEU A 659 7.55 40.39 -7.89
N THR A 660 7.72 39.38 -7.04
CA THR A 660 6.84 38.21 -7.06
C THR A 660 5.41 38.61 -6.70
N GLN A 661 5.22 39.36 -5.61
CA GLN A 661 3.90 39.77 -5.15
C GLN A 661 3.14 40.56 -6.20
N ILE A 662 3.76 41.57 -6.84
CA ILE A 662 3.08 42.39 -7.84
C ILE A 662 2.71 41.57 -9.09
N THR A 663 3.59 40.65 -9.53
CA THR A 663 3.31 39.84 -10.71
C THR A 663 2.21 38.81 -10.45
N VAL A 664 2.21 38.17 -9.27
CA VAL A 664 1.16 37.25 -8.83
C VAL A 664 -0.18 37.97 -8.67
N ASP A 665 -0.20 39.16 -8.05
CA ASP A 665 -1.43 39.93 -7.85
C ASP A 665 -2.09 40.33 -9.18
N VAL A 666 -1.30 40.73 -10.17
CA VAL A 666 -1.85 41.06 -11.50
C VAL A 666 -2.47 39.82 -12.16
N VAL A 667 -1.75 38.69 -12.18
CA VAL A 667 -2.28 37.44 -12.77
C VAL A 667 -3.53 36.98 -12.04
N THR A 668 -3.51 36.97 -10.71
CA THR A 668 -4.66 36.58 -9.88
C THR A 668 -5.86 37.49 -10.09
N THR A 669 -5.64 38.80 -10.16
CA THR A 669 -6.70 39.78 -10.42
C THR A 669 -7.34 39.55 -11.78
N VAL A 670 -6.55 39.28 -12.82
CA VAL A 670 -7.09 38.96 -14.15
C VAL A 670 -7.89 37.67 -14.12
N LEU A 671 -7.38 36.60 -13.50
CA LEU A 671 -8.10 35.33 -13.33
C LEU A 671 -9.43 35.52 -12.61
N LEU A 672 -9.44 36.30 -11.52
CA LEU A 672 -10.66 36.62 -10.77
C LEU A 672 -11.64 37.44 -11.61
N LEU A 673 -11.19 38.45 -12.36
CA LEU A 673 -12.05 39.24 -13.25
C LEU A 673 -12.66 38.40 -14.36
N MET A 674 -11.87 37.47 -14.96
CA MET A 674 -12.39 36.50 -15.93
C MET A 674 -13.43 35.58 -15.29
N SER A 675 -13.18 35.06 -14.10
CA SER A 675 -14.13 34.23 -13.38
C SER A 675 -15.42 34.97 -13.02
N LEU A 676 -15.32 36.27 -12.67
CA LEU A 676 -16.49 37.08 -12.40
C LEU A 676 -17.42 37.25 -13.58
N SER A 677 -16.92 37.13 -14.82
CA SER A 677 -17.79 37.16 -16.01
C SER A 677 -18.79 36.00 -16.04
N LEU A 678 -18.52 34.89 -15.34
CA LEU A 678 -19.35 33.70 -15.24
C LEU A 678 -20.29 33.73 -14.01
N LEU A 679 -20.18 34.75 -13.14
CA LEU A 679 -20.87 34.84 -11.88
C LEU A 679 -21.77 36.08 -11.81
N PRO A 680 -22.87 36.07 -10.98
CA PRO A 680 -23.65 37.25 -10.70
C PRO A 680 -22.81 38.38 -10.10
N GLN A 681 -23.14 39.65 -10.39
CA GLN A 681 -22.36 40.80 -9.89
C GLN A 681 -22.42 40.98 -8.37
N LEU A 682 -23.54 40.60 -7.75
CA LEU A 682 -23.74 40.68 -6.32
C LEU A 682 -23.72 39.29 -5.65
N THR A 683 -23.15 39.18 -4.49
CA THR A 683 -23.28 37.98 -3.65
C THR A 683 -24.59 38.01 -2.85
N PRO A 684 -25.25 36.86 -2.64
CA PRO A 684 -26.44 36.78 -1.77
C PRO A 684 -26.12 37.26 -0.34
N TYR A 685 -27.03 38.00 0.25
CA TYR A 685 -26.91 38.42 1.65
C TYR A 685 -27.16 37.23 2.59
N GLU A 686 -26.24 37.02 3.55
CA GLU A 686 -26.44 36.03 4.62
C GLU A 686 -27.50 36.59 5.61
N SER A 687 -28.68 35.97 5.59
CA SER A 687 -29.82 36.37 6.43
C SER A 687 -29.70 35.89 7.89
N SER A 688 -28.91 34.83 8.15
CA SER A 688 -28.78 34.22 9.47
C SER A 688 -27.87 35.03 10.39
N ARG A 689 -28.45 35.67 11.43
CA ARG A 689 -27.68 36.36 12.47
C ARG A 689 -26.71 35.41 13.19
N THR A 690 -27.10 34.14 13.44
CA THR A 690 -26.27 33.15 14.10
C THR A 690 -25.01 32.83 13.31
N ARG A 691 -25.12 32.69 11.99
CA ARG A 691 -23.94 32.47 11.11
C ARG A 691 -23.01 33.66 11.12
N ARG A 692 -23.54 34.89 11.00
CA ARG A 692 -22.73 36.11 11.03
C ARG A 692 -21.94 36.25 12.36
N TRP A 693 -22.58 35.97 13.49
CA TRP A 693 -21.90 35.94 14.77
C TRP A 693 -20.87 34.85 14.90
N ARG A 694 -21.17 33.66 14.47
CA ARG A 694 -20.21 32.54 14.44
C ARG A 694 -18.97 32.90 13.62
N ASP A 695 -19.15 33.40 12.40
CA ASP A 695 -18.06 33.74 11.48
C ASP A 695 -17.25 34.91 12.01
N ALA A 696 -17.88 35.92 12.64
CA ALA A 696 -17.21 37.02 13.31
C ALA A 696 -16.35 36.52 14.48
N VAL A 697 -16.86 35.65 15.34
CA VAL A 697 -16.13 35.08 16.48
C VAL A 697 -14.91 34.33 16.00
N ILE A 698 -15.06 33.49 14.97
CA ILE A 698 -13.93 32.70 14.40
C ILE A 698 -12.90 33.64 13.79
N ALA A 699 -13.30 34.64 13.02
CA ALA A 699 -12.39 35.61 12.43
C ALA A 699 -11.60 36.40 13.50
N ILE A 700 -12.27 36.81 14.58
CA ILE A 700 -11.63 37.54 15.70
C ILE A 700 -10.64 36.62 16.43
N ILE A 701 -11.06 35.38 16.78
CA ILE A 701 -10.16 34.44 17.50
C ILE A 701 -8.97 34.08 16.61
N GLY A 702 -9.20 33.75 15.33
CA GLY A 702 -8.13 33.44 14.39
C GLY A 702 -7.18 34.60 14.16
N GLY A 703 -7.72 35.81 13.95
CA GLY A 703 -6.93 37.02 13.74
C GLY A 703 -6.11 37.43 14.97
N LEU A 704 -6.73 37.42 16.14
CA LEU A 704 -6.02 37.73 17.41
C LEU A 704 -5.00 36.64 17.75
N GLY A 705 -5.34 35.37 17.50
CA GLY A 705 -4.45 34.24 17.74
C GLY A 705 -3.18 34.30 16.86
N ILE A 706 -3.35 34.50 15.54
CA ILE A 706 -2.21 34.67 14.63
C ILE A 706 -1.40 35.92 14.98
N GLY A 707 -2.06 37.04 15.25
CA GLY A 707 -1.41 38.29 15.68
C GLY A 707 -0.56 38.09 16.95
N TRP A 708 -1.11 37.40 17.95
CA TRP A 708 -0.41 37.07 19.18
C TRP A 708 0.79 36.14 18.96
N ILE A 709 0.65 35.09 18.15
CA ILE A 709 1.75 34.19 17.83
C ILE A 709 2.86 34.94 17.08
N THR A 710 2.49 35.76 16.10
CA THR A 710 3.45 36.60 15.37
C THR A 710 4.20 37.52 16.34
N TRP A 711 3.50 38.17 17.27
CA TRP A 711 4.09 38.97 18.31
C TRP A 711 5.07 38.21 19.20
N MET A 712 4.68 37.01 19.65
CA MET A 712 5.53 36.14 20.45
C MET A 712 6.81 35.72 19.71
N ILE A 713 6.72 35.40 18.42
CA ILE A 713 7.88 35.02 17.60
C ILE A 713 8.81 36.20 17.39
N LEU A 714 8.27 37.37 17.06
CA LEU A 714 9.06 38.59 16.77
C LEU A 714 9.77 39.16 18.02
N THR A 715 9.21 38.91 19.20
CA THR A 715 9.76 39.43 20.47
C THR A 715 10.72 38.45 21.17
N ARG A 716 10.92 37.25 20.67
CA ARG A 716 11.84 36.26 21.22
C ARG A 716 13.14 36.23 20.45
N ASP A 717 14.24 36.05 21.18
CA ASP A 717 15.52 35.74 20.56
C ASP A 717 15.52 34.29 20.11
N HIS A 718 15.94 34.04 18.87
CA HIS A 718 16.06 32.71 18.31
C HIS A 718 17.39 32.58 17.56
N ASN A 719 18.00 31.42 17.62
CA ASN A 719 19.17 31.08 16.82
C ASN A 719 18.75 30.87 15.37
N SER A 720 19.02 31.88 14.54
CA SER A 720 18.72 31.79 13.10
C SER A 720 19.86 31.10 12.35
N ILE A 721 19.53 30.26 11.39
CA ILE A 721 20.49 29.69 10.43
C ILE A 721 20.79 30.62 9.23
N SER A 722 20.23 31.83 9.25
CA SER A 722 20.39 32.82 8.16
C SER A 722 21.85 33.16 7.88
N TRP A 723 22.71 33.18 8.91
CA TRP A 723 24.16 33.40 8.77
C TRP A 723 24.80 32.39 7.82
N PHE A 724 24.35 31.11 7.82
CA PHE A 724 24.83 30.08 6.89
C PHE A 724 24.54 30.48 5.45
N PHE A 725 23.29 30.85 5.16
CA PHE A 725 22.90 31.24 3.80
C PHE A 725 23.65 32.51 3.33
N VAL A 726 23.85 33.49 4.21
CA VAL A 726 24.62 34.70 3.89
C VAL A 726 26.06 34.36 3.52
N GLN A 727 26.70 33.48 4.27
CA GLN A 727 28.10 33.13 4.05
C GLN A 727 28.31 32.12 2.91
N GLN A 728 27.39 31.19 2.69
CA GLN A 728 27.57 30.07 1.79
C GLN A 728 26.89 30.22 0.44
N SER A 729 26.03 31.23 0.24
CA SER A 729 25.32 31.41 -1.03
C SER A 729 26.26 31.60 -2.22
N LEU A 730 27.32 32.38 -2.08
CA LEU A 730 28.29 32.60 -3.14
C LEU A 730 29.28 31.43 -3.26
N PRO A 731 29.93 30.90 -2.19
CA PRO A 731 30.94 29.83 -2.32
C PRO A 731 30.34 28.49 -2.74
N LEU A 732 29.16 28.09 -2.20
CA LEU A 732 28.53 26.82 -2.49
C LEU A 732 27.47 26.93 -3.58
N GLY A 733 26.61 27.94 -3.52
CA GLY A 733 25.52 28.14 -4.47
C GLY A 733 25.89 28.92 -5.73
N GLY A 734 27.06 29.56 -5.75
CA GLY A 734 27.57 30.30 -6.92
C GLY A 734 26.82 31.60 -7.25
N GLY A 735 25.89 32.07 -6.39
CA GLY A 735 25.08 33.27 -6.65
C GLY A 735 25.11 34.28 -5.50
N SER A 736 25.04 35.56 -5.86
CA SER A 736 24.98 36.67 -4.87
C SER A 736 23.53 36.98 -4.45
N ASN A 737 22.52 36.51 -5.17
CA ASN A 737 21.14 36.59 -4.77
C ASN A 737 20.78 35.45 -3.80
N ILE A 738 20.88 35.68 -2.50
CA ILE A 738 20.68 34.69 -1.45
C ILE A 738 19.29 34.05 -1.55
N VAL A 739 18.24 34.83 -1.84
CA VAL A 739 16.86 34.35 -1.94
C VAL A 739 16.73 33.31 -3.06
N ASN A 740 17.23 33.65 -4.26
CA ASN A 740 17.16 32.72 -5.38
C ASN A 740 18.03 31.49 -5.14
N VAL A 741 19.23 31.63 -4.58
CA VAL A 741 20.10 30.47 -4.25
C VAL A 741 19.43 29.53 -3.25
N ILE A 742 18.73 30.05 -2.24
CA ILE A 742 17.94 29.20 -1.32
C ILE A 742 16.87 28.44 -2.09
N LEU A 743 16.12 29.11 -2.97
CA LEU A 743 14.98 28.54 -3.68
C LEU A 743 15.38 27.50 -4.74
N VAL A 744 16.52 27.65 -5.40
CA VAL A 744 16.90 26.78 -6.52
C VAL A 744 17.99 25.76 -6.18
N ASP A 745 18.73 25.93 -5.07
CA ASP A 745 19.80 25.04 -4.64
C ASP A 745 19.58 24.52 -3.21
N PHE A 746 19.84 25.32 -2.17
CA PHE A 746 19.81 24.86 -0.77
C PHE A 746 18.47 24.24 -0.35
N ARG A 747 17.37 24.79 -0.85
CA ARG A 747 16.00 24.31 -0.64
C ARG A 747 15.24 24.11 -1.96
N GLY A 748 15.93 23.75 -3.02
CA GLY A 748 15.36 23.55 -4.35
C GLY A 748 14.19 22.54 -4.36
N PHE A 749 14.15 21.62 -3.40
CA PHE A 749 13.04 20.69 -3.26
C PHE A 749 11.69 21.38 -2.91
N ASP A 750 11.73 22.48 -2.15
CA ASP A 750 10.52 23.26 -1.86
C ASP A 750 9.95 23.86 -3.14
N THR A 751 10.80 24.48 -3.98
CA THR A 751 10.38 25.06 -5.26
C THR A 751 9.91 23.99 -6.25
N PHE A 752 10.53 22.81 -6.25
CA PHE A 752 10.04 21.68 -7.02
C PHE A 752 8.63 21.26 -6.58
N GLY A 753 8.35 21.27 -5.28
CA GLY A 753 7.03 21.07 -4.71
C GLY A 753 6.04 22.15 -5.14
N GLU A 754 6.43 23.41 -5.11
CA GLU A 754 5.60 24.56 -5.49
C GLU A 754 5.15 24.51 -6.96
N ILE A 755 6.06 24.25 -7.90
CA ILE A 755 5.70 24.12 -9.30
C ILE A 755 4.86 22.86 -9.58
N THR A 756 5.06 21.80 -8.81
CA THR A 756 4.22 20.60 -8.89
C THR A 756 2.79 20.91 -8.45
N VAL A 757 2.62 21.60 -7.31
CA VAL A 757 1.29 22.01 -6.82
C VAL A 757 0.62 22.96 -7.81
N LEU A 758 1.37 23.91 -8.40
CA LEU A 758 0.84 24.81 -9.42
C LEU A 758 0.35 24.04 -10.68
N GLY A 759 1.12 23.05 -11.12
CA GLY A 759 0.73 22.16 -12.21
C GLY A 759 -0.53 21.36 -11.89
N ILE A 760 -0.60 20.79 -10.66
CA ILE A 760 -1.80 20.08 -10.19
C ILE A 760 -3.01 21.00 -10.13
N ALA A 761 -2.87 22.23 -9.65
CA ALA A 761 -3.95 23.20 -9.60
C ALA A 761 -4.48 23.56 -11.00
N ALA A 762 -3.59 23.72 -11.97
CA ALA A 762 -3.97 24.00 -13.36
C ALA A 762 -4.71 22.83 -14.01
N ILE A 763 -4.20 21.60 -13.86
CA ILE A 763 -4.85 20.37 -14.34
C ILE A 763 -6.17 20.13 -13.58
N GLY A 764 -6.20 20.41 -12.27
CA GLY A 764 -7.41 20.35 -11.47
C GLY A 764 -8.49 21.31 -11.97
N THR A 765 -8.12 22.52 -12.36
CA THR A 765 -9.02 23.51 -12.97
C THR A 765 -9.58 22.98 -14.29
N LEU A 766 -8.74 22.40 -15.15
CA LEU A 766 -9.17 21.75 -16.40
C LEU A 766 -10.19 20.64 -16.12
N CYS A 767 -9.88 19.73 -15.18
CA CYS A 767 -10.78 18.63 -14.85
C CYS A 767 -12.11 19.08 -14.25
N LEU A 768 -12.11 20.13 -13.42
CA LEU A 768 -13.33 20.69 -12.83
C LEU A 768 -14.19 21.42 -13.85
N MET A 769 -13.57 22.06 -14.84
CA MET A 769 -14.29 22.79 -15.89
C MET A 769 -14.73 21.88 -17.04
N ASP A 770 -14.09 20.71 -17.20
CA ASP A 770 -14.48 19.72 -18.22
C ASP A 770 -15.89 19.17 -17.90
N GLY A 771 -16.80 19.35 -18.85
CA GLY A 771 -18.20 18.95 -18.67
C GLY A 771 -19.10 19.96 -17.93
N MET A 772 -18.58 21.06 -17.40
CA MET A 772 -19.41 22.17 -16.91
C MET A 772 -20.08 22.88 -18.07
N ARG A 773 -21.36 22.58 -18.29
CA ARG A 773 -22.24 23.43 -19.13
C ARG A 773 -22.71 24.57 -18.23
N ALA A 774 -22.20 25.78 -18.45
CA ALA A 774 -22.79 26.97 -17.87
C ALA A 774 -24.26 27.08 -18.37
N HIS A 775 -25.21 26.70 -17.50
CA HIS A 775 -26.61 27.06 -17.73
C HIS A 775 -26.66 28.58 -17.62
N GLY A 776 -26.73 29.24 -18.76
CA GLY A 776 -26.95 30.67 -18.78
C GLY A 776 -28.18 30.96 -17.94
N THR A 777 -28.00 31.64 -16.81
CA THR A 777 -29.09 32.35 -16.15
C THR A 777 -29.71 33.19 -17.24
N THR A 778 -31.02 33.01 -17.47
CA THR A 778 -31.85 33.79 -18.39
C THR A 778 -31.44 35.24 -18.30
N ILE A 779 -30.63 35.70 -19.25
CA ILE A 779 -30.35 37.13 -19.39
C ILE A 779 -31.64 37.73 -19.83
N THR A 780 -32.32 38.37 -18.88
CA THR A 780 -33.48 39.27 -19.16
C THR A 780 -33.13 40.09 -20.39
N GLN A 781 -33.98 39.96 -21.37
CA GLN A 781 -33.97 40.66 -22.67
C GLN A 781 -33.41 42.08 -22.51
N GLY A 782 -32.34 42.37 -23.21
CA GLY A 782 -31.97 43.77 -23.44
C GLY A 782 -30.53 44.14 -23.67
N LEU A 783 -29.56 43.28 -23.44
CA LEU A 783 -28.14 43.56 -23.70
C LEU A 783 -27.49 42.42 -24.49
N THR A 784 -27.72 42.38 -25.78
CA THR A 784 -26.78 41.74 -26.72
C THR A 784 -25.50 42.55 -26.66
N TYR A 785 -24.56 42.12 -25.75
CA TYR A 785 -23.20 42.55 -25.90
C TYR A 785 -22.67 41.93 -27.20
N ARG A 786 -22.87 42.62 -28.34
CA ARG A 786 -22.02 42.46 -29.52
C ARG A 786 -20.61 42.71 -29.00
N PHE A 787 -19.72 41.73 -29.10
CA PHE A 787 -18.30 41.90 -28.92
C PHE A 787 -17.86 43.00 -29.88
N ASN A 788 -17.79 44.22 -29.37
CA ASN A 788 -17.06 45.28 -30.09
C ASN A 788 -15.60 44.79 -30.03
N PRO A 789 -14.92 44.69 -31.19
CA PRO A 789 -13.50 44.39 -31.19
C PRO A 789 -12.81 45.38 -30.24
N SER A 790 -11.89 44.86 -29.40
CA SER A 790 -11.14 45.69 -28.47
C SER A 790 -10.60 46.94 -29.21
N PRO A 791 -10.58 48.12 -28.57
CA PRO A 791 -10.16 49.36 -29.22
C PRO A 791 -8.83 49.18 -29.95
N LEU A 792 -8.73 49.76 -31.13
CA LEU A 792 -7.56 49.64 -31.99
C LEU A 792 -6.25 49.97 -31.25
N MET A 793 -6.28 51.03 -30.44
CA MET A 793 -5.14 51.41 -29.59
C MET A 793 -4.72 50.31 -28.63
N PHE A 794 -5.68 49.66 -27.98
CA PHE A 794 -5.36 48.56 -27.05
C PHE A 794 -4.74 47.35 -27.78
N ARG A 795 -5.26 46.99 -28.95
CA ARG A 795 -4.71 45.92 -29.80
C ARG A 795 -3.30 46.25 -30.28
N MET A 796 -3.05 47.47 -30.74
CA MET A 796 -1.70 47.87 -31.17
C MET A 796 -0.74 47.90 -29.99
N THR A 797 -1.14 48.45 -28.83
CA THR A 797 -0.32 48.49 -27.65
C THR A 797 0.03 47.06 -27.15
N ALA A 798 -0.94 46.15 -27.12
CA ALA A 798 -0.71 44.75 -26.75
C ALA A 798 0.34 44.09 -27.64
N SER A 799 0.27 44.33 -28.98
CA SER A 799 1.22 43.77 -29.95
C SER A 799 2.65 44.29 -29.73
N TRP A 800 2.83 45.54 -29.30
CA TRP A 800 4.16 46.10 -28.98
C TRP A 800 4.67 45.68 -27.61
N VAL A 801 3.79 45.54 -26.65
CA VAL A 801 4.14 45.13 -25.27
C VAL A 801 4.71 43.71 -25.24
N LEU A 802 4.21 42.80 -26.06
CA LEU A 802 4.67 41.41 -26.03
C LEU A 802 6.18 41.20 -26.23
N PRO A 803 6.80 41.69 -27.36
CA PRO A 803 8.24 41.53 -27.56
C PRO A 803 9.07 42.23 -26.47
N ILE A 804 8.63 43.40 -26.00
CA ILE A 804 9.31 44.12 -24.92
C ILE A 804 9.26 43.31 -23.62
N ALA A 805 8.08 42.81 -23.24
CA ALA A 805 7.89 42.01 -22.04
C ALA A 805 8.68 40.68 -22.08
N LEU A 806 8.79 40.06 -23.28
CA LEU A 806 9.61 38.85 -23.43
C LEU A 806 11.10 39.14 -23.23
N VAL A 807 11.61 40.28 -23.75
CA VAL A 807 13.02 40.68 -23.53
C VAL A 807 13.25 40.99 -22.05
N VAL A 808 12.33 41.71 -21.39
CA VAL A 808 12.40 41.98 -19.95
C VAL A 808 12.33 40.69 -19.13
N SER A 809 11.45 39.78 -19.48
CA SER A 809 11.34 38.47 -18.83
C SER A 809 12.64 37.67 -18.94
N LEU A 810 13.20 37.61 -20.16
CA LEU A 810 14.49 36.93 -20.38
C LEU A 810 15.63 37.59 -19.57
N TYR A 811 15.66 38.92 -19.52
CA TYR A 811 16.62 39.66 -18.72
C TYR A 811 16.49 39.34 -17.22
N ILE A 812 15.28 39.35 -16.68
CA ILE A 812 15.00 39.03 -15.28
C ILE A 812 15.31 37.55 -14.98
N PHE A 813 15.07 36.67 -15.93
CA PHE A 813 15.45 35.26 -15.83
C PHE A 813 16.97 35.09 -15.68
N LEU A 814 17.72 35.66 -16.64
CA LEU A 814 19.19 35.48 -16.70
C LEU A 814 19.92 36.12 -15.50
N ARG A 815 19.39 37.23 -14.98
CA ARG A 815 20.03 37.89 -13.82
C ARG A 815 19.66 37.29 -12.48
N GLY A 816 18.63 36.45 -12.39
CA GLY A 816 18.01 35.98 -11.16
C GLY A 816 18.98 35.37 -10.14
N HIS A 817 20.06 34.75 -10.59
CA HIS A 817 21.06 34.13 -9.69
C HIS A 817 21.93 35.15 -8.94
N ASN A 818 22.08 36.34 -9.47
CA ASN A 818 22.93 37.41 -8.89
C ASN A 818 22.17 38.68 -8.47
N LEU A 819 21.02 38.94 -9.05
CA LEU A 819 20.18 40.11 -8.81
C LEU A 819 18.73 39.67 -8.67
N PRO A 820 17.82 40.51 -8.10
CA PRO A 820 16.42 40.18 -7.99
C PRO A 820 15.80 39.68 -9.33
N GLY A 821 15.16 38.46 -9.30
CA GLY A 821 14.63 37.85 -10.50
C GLY A 821 14.41 36.34 -10.32
N GLY A 822 14.65 35.54 -11.39
CA GLY A 822 14.56 34.10 -11.43
C GLY A 822 13.40 33.58 -12.28
N GLY A 823 13.32 32.24 -12.46
CA GLY A 823 12.40 31.59 -13.38
C GLY A 823 10.92 31.80 -13.05
N PHE A 824 10.55 31.88 -11.78
CA PHE A 824 9.19 32.07 -11.35
C PHE A 824 8.67 33.47 -11.75
N ILE A 825 9.41 34.52 -11.42
CA ILE A 825 9.06 35.92 -11.73
C ILE A 825 9.05 36.13 -13.26
N ALA A 826 10.05 35.65 -13.94
CA ALA A 826 10.15 35.73 -15.40
C ALA A 826 8.99 34.99 -16.09
N GLY A 827 8.61 33.81 -15.58
CA GLY A 827 7.48 33.05 -16.07
C GLY A 827 6.15 33.78 -15.89
N LEU A 828 5.94 34.45 -14.77
CA LEU A 828 4.74 35.26 -14.54
C LEU A 828 4.70 36.48 -15.46
N ILE A 829 5.82 37.17 -15.71
CA ILE A 829 5.89 38.32 -16.64
C ILE A 829 5.52 37.87 -18.06
N THR A 830 6.06 36.73 -18.51
CA THR A 830 5.69 36.15 -19.79
C THR A 830 4.22 35.80 -19.88
N SER A 831 3.71 35.13 -18.81
CA SER A 831 2.28 34.78 -18.71
C SER A 831 1.41 36.05 -18.81
N MET A 832 1.76 37.13 -18.09
CA MET A 832 1.02 38.36 -18.09
C MET A 832 1.01 39.02 -19.50
N ALA A 833 2.16 38.99 -20.21
CA ALA A 833 2.21 39.49 -21.60
C ALA A 833 1.33 38.67 -22.53
N LEU A 834 1.29 37.34 -22.40
CA LEU A 834 0.42 36.48 -23.18
C LEU A 834 -1.05 36.67 -22.82
N VAL A 835 -1.37 36.89 -21.55
CA VAL A 835 -2.72 37.21 -21.08
C VAL A 835 -3.24 38.54 -21.69
N ILE A 836 -2.39 39.55 -21.76
CA ILE A 836 -2.72 40.81 -22.42
C ILE A 836 -3.04 40.56 -23.93
N GLN A 837 -2.28 39.71 -24.61
CA GLN A 837 -2.58 39.27 -25.98
C GLN A 837 -3.94 38.57 -26.05
N TYR A 838 -4.18 37.63 -25.12
CA TYR A 838 -5.43 36.87 -25.05
C TYR A 838 -6.66 37.78 -24.89
N ILE A 839 -6.56 38.80 -24.04
CA ILE A 839 -7.64 39.77 -23.82
C ILE A 839 -7.78 40.72 -25.01
N ALA A 840 -6.68 41.21 -25.59
CA ALA A 840 -6.70 42.23 -26.68
C ALA A 840 -7.07 41.67 -28.06
N LEU A 841 -6.53 40.50 -28.41
CA LEU A 841 -6.61 39.93 -29.76
C LEU A 841 -7.47 38.64 -29.81
N GLY A 842 -7.84 38.09 -28.68
CA GLY A 842 -8.66 36.88 -28.56
C GLY A 842 -7.83 35.62 -28.50
N GLN A 843 -8.53 34.53 -28.13
CA GLN A 843 -7.95 33.19 -27.93
C GLN A 843 -7.31 32.65 -29.19
N ASP A 844 -8.06 32.67 -30.31
CA ASP A 844 -7.62 32.10 -31.60
C ASP A 844 -6.30 32.71 -32.07
N HIS A 845 -6.15 34.05 -31.92
CA HIS A 845 -4.91 34.73 -32.32
C HIS A 845 -3.74 34.34 -31.43
N THR A 846 -3.95 34.27 -30.14
CA THR A 846 -2.90 33.89 -29.19
C THR A 846 -2.45 32.42 -29.37
N GLU A 847 -3.40 31.50 -29.63
CA GLU A 847 -3.10 30.11 -29.94
C GLU A 847 -2.37 29.96 -31.30
N GLN A 848 -2.74 30.75 -32.33
CA GLN A 848 -2.02 30.79 -33.60
C GLN A 848 -0.58 31.29 -33.40
N LEU A 849 -0.40 32.34 -32.59
CA LEU A 849 0.92 32.88 -32.27
C LEU A 849 1.84 31.83 -31.63
N LEU A 850 1.28 31.05 -30.72
CA LEU A 850 1.99 29.97 -30.03
C LEU A 850 2.03 28.67 -30.85
N ARG A 851 1.46 28.63 -32.06
CA ARG A 851 1.28 27.41 -32.88
C ARG A 851 0.58 26.28 -32.14
N ALA A 852 -0.30 26.62 -31.22
CA ALA A 852 -1.09 25.68 -30.44
C ALA A 852 -2.20 25.08 -31.33
N LYS A 853 -1.94 23.94 -31.98
CA LYS A 853 -2.96 23.25 -32.81
C LYS A 853 -4.00 22.49 -32.01
N SER A 854 -3.81 22.34 -30.70
CA SER A 854 -4.75 21.68 -29.78
C SER A 854 -4.52 22.18 -28.38
N GLY A 855 -5.57 22.24 -27.54
CA GLY A 855 -5.52 22.71 -26.16
C GLY A 855 -4.55 21.95 -25.22
N ARG A 856 -3.86 20.91 -25.71
CA ARG A 856 -2.85 20.15 -24.98
C ARG A 856 -1.47 20.80 -24.89
N LEU A 857 -1.25 21.93 -25.57
CA LEU A 857 0.07 22.57 -25.57
C LEU A 857 0.50 22.99 -24.16
N TYR A 858 -0.41 23.56 -23.39
CA TYR A 858 -0.14 24.05 -22.04
C TYR A 858 0.10 22.91 -21.05
N GLU A 859 -0.61 21.78 -21.20
CA GLU A 859 -0.36 20.54 -20.44
C GLU A 859 1.04 19.99 -20.72
N ILE A 860 1.46 20.01 -22.01
CA ILE A 860 2.80 19.59 -22.42
C ILE A 860 3.87 20.50 -21.80
N TRP A 861 3.63 21.82 -21.76
CA TRP A 861 4.57 22.75 -21.11
C TRP A 861 4.71 22.47 -19.61
N ILE A 862 3.60 22.23 -18.89
CA ILE A 862 3.65 21.82 -17.47
C ILE A 862 4.48 20.55 -17.32
N GLY A 863 4.17 19.51 -18.09
CA GLY A 863 4.90 18.23 -18.03
C GLY A 863 6.38 18.37 -18.40
N THR A 864 6.70 19.16 -19.43
CA THR A 864 8.08 19.41 -19.86
C THR A 864 8.86 20.17 -18.78
N GLY A 865 8.26 21.22 -18.21
CA GLY A 865 8.89 22.01 -17.16
C GLY A 865 9.21 21.19 -15.93
N LEU A 866 8.24 20.38 -15.44
CA LEU A 866 8.46 19.46 -14.32
C LEU A 866 9.50 18.40 -14.63
N THR A 867 9.55 17.91 -15.88
CA THR A 867 10.55 16.93 -16.32
C THR A 867 11.95 17.55 -16.33
N ILE A 868 12.11 18.77 -16.85
CA ILE A 868 13.41 19.47 -16.84
C ILE A 868 13.88 19.68 -15.40
N ALA A 869 13.03 20.19 -14.52
CA ALA A 869 13.35 20.40 -13.11
C ALA A 869 13.72 19.09 -12.40
N GLY A 870 12.96 18.01 -12.63
CA GLY A 870 13.23 16.70 -12.06
C GLY A 870 14.52 16.08 -12.59
N LEU A 871 14.80 16.17 -13.89
CA LEU A 871 16.04 15.67 -14.49
C LEU A 871 17.26 16.43 -13.98
N THR A 872 17.16 17.73 -13.75
CA THR A 872 18.22 18.52 -13.13
C THR A 872 18.56 18.00 -11.73
N GLY A 873 17.54 17.63 -10.96
CA GLY A 873 17.73 17.03 -9.65
C GLY A 873 18.38 15.65 -9.70
N VAL A 874 17.94 14.79 -10.63
CA VAL A 874 18.49 13.43 -10.84
C VAL A 874 19.94 13.52 -11.35
N ALA A 875 20.27 14.52 -12.16
CA ALA A 875 21.63 14.71 -12.67
C ALA A 875 22.68 14.78 -11.56
N ALA A 876 22.35 15.34 -10.38
CA ALA A 876 23.26 15.42 -9.24
C ALA A 876 23.72 14.03 -8.76
N TRP A 877 22.92 12.99 -8.89
CA TRP A 877 23.26 11.62 -8.47
C TRP A 877 24.42 11.02 -9.28
N PHE A 878 24.56 11.40 -10.57
CA PHE A 878 25.66 10.91 -11.41
C PHE A 878 27.04 11.37 -10.92
N TRP A 879 27.08 12.40 -10.08
CA TRP A 879 28.30 12.90 -9.42
C TRP A 879 28.34 12.56 -7.92
N GLY A 880 27.49 11.62 -7.46
CA GLY A 880 27.44 11.19 -6.05
C GLY A 880 26.99 12.30 -5.08
N ARG A 881 26.21 13.27 -5.55
CA ARG A 881 25.68 14.37 -4.75
C ARG A 881 24.20 14.15 -4.44
N PRO A 882 23.67 14.72 -3.35
CA PRO A 882 22.24 14.71 -3.04
C PRO A 882 21.39 15.27 -4.19
N PHE A 883 20.11 14.86 -4.25
CA PHE A 883 19.16 15.36 -5.23
C PHE A 883 19.09 16.89 -5.22
N LEU A 884 19.04 17.53 -6.39
CA LEU A 884 19.02 18.98 -6.60
C LEU A 884 20.27 19.76 -6.11
N THR A 885 21.37 19.10 -5.80
CA THR A 885 22.62 19.84 -5.53
C THR A 885 23.08 20.48 -6.82
N SER A 886 23.30 21.82 -6.80
CA SER A 886 23.81 22.52 -7.97
C SER A 886 25.33 22.46 -8.11
N ALA A 887 25.78 22.57 -9.34
CA ALA A 887 27.18 22.78 -9.70
C ALA A 887 27.30 24.06 -10.56
N HIS A 888 28.41 24.77 -10.50
CA HIS A 888 28.60 25.96 -11.28
C HIS A 888 29.92 25.90 -12.04
N ILE A 889 29.88 26.36 -13.30
CA ILE A 889 31.00 26.39 -14.20
C ILE A 889 31.14 27.80 -14.79
N TYR A 890 32.38 28.29 -14.89
CA TYR A 890 32.68 29.53 -15.59
C TYR A 890 33.10 29.20 -17.04
N VAL A 891 32.36 29.72 -18.00
CA VAL A 891 32.68 29.58 -19.42
C VAL A 891 33.04 30.97 -19.99
N GLU A 892 34.10 31.05 -20.77
CA GLU A 892 34.57 32.29 -21.43
C GLU A 892 34.32 32.19 -22.93
N PRO A 893 33.11 32.43 -23.44
CA PRO A 893 32.85 32.54 -24.88
C PRO A 893 33.57 33.77 -25.45
N ILE A 894 34.13 33.66 -26.66
CA ILE A 894 34.96 34.68 -27.34
C ILE A 894 34.25 36.04 -27.49
N ILE A 895 32.94 36.07 -27.54
CA ILE A 895 32.09 37.28 -27.77
C ILE A 895 31.42 37.81 -26.50
N LEU A 896 31.19 36.98 -25.48
CA LEU A 896 30.31 37.32 -24.34
C LEU A 896 31.07 37.49 -23.02
N GLY A 897 32.37 37.30 -22.99
CA GLY A 897 33.16 37.42 -21.76
C GLY A 897 32.93 36.26 -20.76
N LYS A 898 33.35 36.44 -19.51
CA LYS A 898 33.13 35.42 -18.45
C LYS A 898 31.66 35.28 -18.17
N MET A 899 31.10 34.12 -18.54
CA MET A 899 29.73 33.72 -18.15
C MET A 899 29.76 32.70 -17.05
N HIS A 900 29.01 32.94 -16.01
CA HIS A 900 28.72 31.99 -14.93
C HIS A 900 27.48 31.17 -15.31
N LEU A 901 27.62 29.84 -15.40
CA LEU A 901 26.54 28.91 -15.74
C LEU A 901 26.33 27.94 -14.55
N PRO A 902 25.41 28.24 -13.63
CA PRO A 902 25.03 27.31 -12.61
C PRO A 902 24.04 26.27 -13.17
N SER A 903 24.13 25.01 -12.74
CA SER A 903 23.15 23.98 -13.11
C SER A 903 21.75 24.31 -12.57
N ALA A 904 21.68 25.10 -11.51
CA ALA A 904 20.44 25.69 -10.99
C ALA A 904 19.66 26.51 -12.03
N ALA A 905 20.33 27.08 -13.05
CA ALA A 905 19.64 27.77 -14.15
C ALA A 905 18.78 26.80 -15.00
N ALA A 906 19.20 25.54 -15.15
CA ALA A 906 18.39 24.54 -15.85
C ALA A 906 17.14 24.17 -15.04
N PHE A 907 17.27 24.07 -13.71
CA PHE A 907 16.11 23.93 -12.83
C PHE A 907 15.15 25.11 -12.96
N ASP A 908 15.67 26.32 -12.97
CA ASP A 908 14.91 27.56 -13.12
C ASP A 908 14.18 27.65 -14.50
N VAL A 909 14.76 27.10 -15.60
CA VAL A 909 14.04 26.93 -16.88
C VAL A 909 12.83 26.03 -16.69
N GLY A 910 12.95 24.93 -15.94
CA GLY A 910 11.82 24.05 -15.60
C GLY A 910 10.71 24.78 -14.86
N VAL A 911 11.09 25.63 -13.88
CA VAL A 911 10.17 26.51 -13.13
C VAL A 911 9.46 27.46 -14.10
N TYR A 912 10.23 28.19 -14.93
CA TYR A 912 9.68 29.15 -15.90
C TYR A 912 8.64 28.50 -16.82
N VAL A 913 8.95 27.38 -17.45
CA VAL A 913 8.06 26.70 -18.40
C VAL A 913 6.79 26.19 -17.69
N THR A 914 6.92 25.65 -16.47
CA THR A 914 5.76 25.19 -15.69
C THR A 914 4.83 26.34 -15.32
N VAL A 915 5.37 27.48 -14.88
CA VAL A 915 4.60 28.67 -14.49
C VAL A 915 3.83 29.21 -15.69
N VAL A 916 4.48 29.37 -16.85
CA VAL A 916 3.83 29.82 -18.08
C VAL A 916 2.72 28.84 -18.50
N GLY A 917 3.03 27.54 -18.53
CA GLY A 917 2.07 26.51 -18.90
C GLY A 917 0.84 26.49 -17.99
N ALA A 918 1.05 26.50 -16.66
CA ALA A 918 -0.03 26.46 -15.68
C ALA A 918 -0.94 27.68 -15.74
N THR A 919 -0.35 28.87 -15.82
CA THR A 919 -1.11 30.15 -15.90
C THR A 919 -1.93 30.19 -17.18
N MET A 920 -1.32 29.86 -18.33
CA MET A 920 -2.02 29.87 -19.61
C MET A 920 -3.11 28.81 -19.72
N LEU A 921 -2.90 27.62 -19.10
CA LEU A 921 -3.92 26.57 -19.04
C LEU A 921 -5.16 27.06 -18.28
N MET A 922 -4.98 27.63 -17.09
CA MET A 922 -6.10 28.16 -16.29
C MET A 922 -6.89 29.23 -17.05
N ILE A 923 -6.20 30.14 -17.72
CA ILE A 923 -6.83 31.24 -18.51
C ILE A 923 -7.57 30.72 -19.73
N SER A 924 -6.94 29.79 -20.48
CA SER A 924 -7.55 29.16 -21.66
C SER A 924 -8.83 28.42 -21.29
N VAL A 925 -8.80 27.62 -20.23
CA VAL A 925 -9.94 26.84 -19.74
C VAL A 925 -11.10 27.75 -19.28
N LEU A 926 -10.82 28.85 -18.60
CA LEU A 926 -11.83 29.83 -18.20
C LEU A 926 -12.41 30.59 -19.39
N GLY A 927 -11.60 30.86 -20.43
CA GLY A 927 -12.02 31.48 -21.67
C GLY A 927 -12.94 30.59 -22.53
N ASP A 928 -12.58 29.32 -22.70
CA ASP A 928 -13.34 28.35 -23.49
C ASP A 928 -14.73 28.06 -22.91
N SER A 929 -14.85 28.01 -21.60
CA SER A 929 -16.16 27.79 -20.95
C SER A 929 -17.21 28.86 -21.33
N ARG A 930 -16.76 30.03 -21.75
CA ARG A 930 -17.59 31.13 -22.24
C ARG A 930 -18.04 30.91 -23.66
N ASN A 931 -17.20 30.38 -24.54
CA ASN A 931 -17.52 30.15 -25.95
C ASN A 931 -18.49 28.99 -26.16
N SER A 932 -18.38 27.92 -25.35
CA SER A 932 -19.27 26.74 -25.41
C SER A 932 -20.73 27.06 -25.00
N SER A 933 -20.97 28.14 -24.25
CA SER A 933 -22.32 28.59 -23.85
C SER A 933 -23.09 29.30 -24.95
N ILE A 934 -22.39 29.72 -26.03
CA ILE A 934 -22.99 30.56 -27.09
C ILE A 934 -23.39 29.74 -28.34
N THR A 935 -22.85 28.54 -28.55
CA THR A 935 -22.98 27.76 -29.78
C THR A 935 -23.81 26.48 -29.69
N GLY A 936 -24.48 26.20 -28.56
CA GLY A 936 -25.33 25.00 -28.41
C GLY A 936 -26.70 25.20 -29.09
N PRO A 937 -27.20 24.22 -29.92
CA PRO A 937 -28.57 24.31 -30.44
C PRO A 937 -29.55 24.16 -29.28
N VAL A 938 -30.54 25.06 -29.26
CA VAL A 938 -31.68 24.98 -28.35
C VAL A 938 -32.40 23.64 -28.63
N PRO A 939 -32.56 22.73 -27.64
CA PRO A 939 -33.44 21.58 -27.84
C PRO A 939 -34.86 22.08 -28.06
N LYS A 940 -35.43 21.75 -29.22
CA LYS A 940 -36.89 21.86 -29.40
C LYS A 940 -37.56 20.89 -28.41
N GLU A 941 -38.50 21.42 -27.62
CA GLU A 941 -39.40 20.65 -26.76
C GLU A 941 -40.09 19.48 -27.47
#